data_d33d12764f8bd8900bcd91d194a28137
#
_entry.id   d33d12764f8bd8900bcd91d194a28137
#
_cell.length_a   1.000
_cell.length_b   1.000
_cell.length_c   1.000
_cell.angle_alpha   90.00
_cell.angle_beta   90.00
_cell.angle_gamma   90.00
#
_symmetry.space_group_name_H-M   'P 1'
#
loop_
_entity.id
_entity.type
_entity.pdbx_description
1 polymer ?
#
loop_
_entity_poly.entity_id
_entity_poly.type
_entity_poly.pdbx_seq_one_letter_code
_entity_poly.pdbx_strand_id
1 'polypeptide(L)'
;TANADAASISRGKLLALDALRIACQNVGNAFVDDPIFSDTIREYVLDAVVSNAISETVQAPELYKISLGIFQSILCTQRFREKLKSEIGFFFPRLFLDPLEFISGGAPNSPHSKRSVLLTILSDTVAQDAQTLVDLFVNFDCDISQQNAFERLINLLVRVAQGVEVSNLSGADAARETVLKMEALGCLTKILKALGDWVEQNSSSGNKEEHRVAHEMKSNVTKHVEDTESMMITPTKVDASNLVQKKLDKSEFQECVKLFNKKPKKGIAHLKAIGKLGEGTPADIATFLRTAPNLDKTVVGDYLGEREDENLKVMRAYVDAMDFSGFGLDEAIRKFLEGFRLPGESQKIDRLMEKFAERYHAQNPSQYRSADTAYVLAFSVIMLNTDAHNPGVKNKMTKEGFLKNNRGIDDGQDLDQEELGALYDRIVNNEIKLKDENAKKASNNESSSNLNNFLGMDILLSLVGQKPAIAEEKIDVRELIEEVRAKAKREDVDSFLSASDAKCAAPMLDVSWQALLAVFSVTFEGTESAKIAVLCLDGFFSSIHMACNLGMLAARDAFVAPLARLCGLRNPSTMRTKNILALKTLVRVGETFGDSLGDTCWVHVLKCCSRYEHLHALAGGFDDSSVFLNTKDEIIVPSGLGGHTSNRLFRRDSSAEIILTSPSTTTMRATGTDASSGDDALAAAAVAEQLARKASMHDAKISLVPLESVAPPSQH
;
A
#
# COMPACT_ATOMS: atom_id res chain seq x y z
N THR A 1 9.55 -12.75 -44.01
CA THR A 1 9.59 -13.98 -43.18
C THR A 1 9.75 -13.66 -41.70
N ALA A 2 10.74 -12.87 -41.27
CA ALA A 2 10.98 -12.57 -39.86
C ALA A 2 9.76 -11.96 -39.09
N ASN A 3 8.98 -11.06 -39.71
CA ASN A 3 7.76 -10.51 -39.09
C ASN A 3 6.60 -11.53 -39.02
N ALA A 4 6.52 -12.46 -39.97
CA ALA A 4 5.52 -13.52 -39.94
C ALA A 4 5.83 -14.56 -38.86
N ASP A 5 7.12 -14.89 -38.66
CA ASP A 5 7.59 -15.80 -37.63
C ASP A 5 7.38 -15.19 -36.20
N ALA A 6 7.66 -13.90 -36.01
CA ALA A 6 7.42 -13.19 -34.78
C ALA A 6 5.91 -13.13 -34.42
N ALA A 7 5.03 -12.89 -35.40
CA ALA A 7 3.59 -12.90 -35.19
C ALA A 7 3.05 -14.30 -34.86
N SER A 8 3.62 -15.36 -35.45
CA SER A 8 3.27 -16.75 -35.14
C SER A 8 3.68 -17.14 -33.72
N ILE A 9 4.91 -16.78 -33.31
CA ILE A 9 5.42 -17.01 -31.96
C ILE A 9 4.55 -16.28 -30.93
N SER A 10 4.17 -15.02 -31.20
CA SER A 10 3.30 -14.24 -30.32
C SER A 10 1.92 -14.87 -30.14
N ARG A 11 1.31 -15.40 -31.21
CA ARG A 11 0.02 -16.11 -31.14
C ARG A 11 0.13 -17.42 -30.37
N GLY A 12 1.18 -18.19 -30.57
CA GLY A 12 1.45 -19.43 -29.84
C GLY A 12 1.58 -19.17 -28.33
N LYS A 13 2.29 -18.09 -27.96
CA LYS A 13 2.46 -17.66 -26.58
C LYS A 13 1.14 -17.22 -25.93
N LEU A 14 0.32 -16.47 -26.64
CA LEU A 14 -1.03 -16.08 -26.21
C LEU A 14 -1.91 -17.30 -25.94
N LEU A 15 -1.93 -18.27 -26.85
CA LEU A 15 -2.72 -19.48 -26.69
C LEU A 15 -2.26 -20.32 -25.49
N ALA A 16 -0.96 -20.45 -25.30
CA ALA A 16 -0.40 -21.18 -24.15
C ALA A 16 -0.75 -20.51 -22.81
N LEU A 17 -0.62 -19.20 -22.72
CA LEU A 17 -0.98 -18.46 -21.51
C LEU A 17 -2.50 -18.47 -21.24
N ASP A 18 -3.34 -18.44 -22.29
CA ASP A 18 -4.78 -18.54 -22.12
C ASP A 18 -5.20 -19.95 -21.65
N ALA A 19 -4.54 -21.00 -22.17
CA ALA A 19 -4.72 -22.35 -21.67
C ALA A 19 -4.34 -22.49 -20.18
N LEU A 20 -3.22 -21.88 -19.77
CA LEU A 20 -2.80 -21.84 -18.37
C LEU A 20 -3.83 -21.08 -17.51
N ARG A 21 -4.36 -19.96 -17.99
CA ARG A 21 -5.39 -19.21 -17.30
C ARG A 21 -6.64 -20.06 -17.07
N ILE A 22 -7.12 -20.74 -18.10
CA ILE A 22 -8.28 -21.64 -18.01
C ILE A 22 -7.99 -22.78 -17.03
N ALA A 23 -6.80 -23.38 -17.09
CA ALA A 23 -6.38 -24.41 -16.15
C ALA A 23 -6.42 -23.91 -14.71
N CYS A 24 -5.81 -22.77 -14.40
CA CYS A 24 -5.80 -22.19 -13.05
C CYS A 24 -7.22 -21.80 -12.56
N GLN A 25 -8.12 -21.40 -13.44
CA GLN A 25 -9.49 -21.05 -13.09
C GLN A 25 -10.36 -22.27 -12.77
N ASN A 26 -10.05 -23.44 -13.32
CA ASN A 26 -10.87 -24.64 -13.22
C ASN A 26 -10.20 -25.76 -12.40
N VAL A 27 -9.15 -25.44 -11.67
CA VAL A 27 -8.42 -26.41 -10.84
C VAL A 27 -9.27 -26.86 -9.65
N GLY A 28 -9.49 -28.18 -9.55
CA GLY A 28 -10.12 -28.79 -8.39
C GLY A 28 -9.16 -28.88 -7.19
N ASN A 29 -9.70 -28.97 -5.98
CA ASN A 29 -8.92 -29.02 -4.74
C ASN A 29 -7.84 -30.12 -4.73
N ALA A 30 -8.13 -31.29 -5.31
CA ALA A 30 -7.21 -32.42 -5.39
C ALA A 30 -5.89 -32.06 -6.13
N PHE A 31 -5.96 -31.23 -7.17
CA PHE A 31 -4.76 -30.77 -7.88
C PHE A 31 -3.96 -29.75 -7.09
N VAL A 32 -4.66 -28.82 -6.41
CA VAL A 32 -3.97 -27.79 -5.61
C VAL A 32 -3.28 -28.41 -4.40
N ASP A 33 -3.85 -29.51 -3.87
CA ASP A 33 -3.29 -30.23 -2.71
C ASP A 33 -2.07 -31.10 -3.10
N ASP A 34 -1.89 -31.40 -4.39
CA ASP A 34 -0.71 -32.11 -4.88
C ASP A 34 0.54 -31.18 -4.83
N PRO A 35 1.60 -31.57 -4.11
CA PRO A 35 2.85 -30.80 -4.06
C PRO A 35 3.46 -30.55 -5.44
N ILE A 36 3.41 -31.53 -6.35
CA ILE A 36 3.97 -31.42 -7.70
C ILE A 36 3.31 -30.27 -8.47
N PHE A 37 1.99 -30.13 -8.32
CA PHE A 37 1.26 -29.07 -9.01
C PHE A 37 1.57 -27.69 -8.43
N SER A 38 1.58 -27.56 -7.10
CA SER A 38 1.94 -26.28 -6.46
C SER A 38 3.39 -25.87 -6.75
N ASP A 39 4.32 -26.84 -6.80
CA ASP A 39 5.71 -26.58 -7.17
C ASP A 39 5.84 -26.19 -8.66
N THR A 40 5.06 -26.83 -9.53
CA THR A 40 5.01 -26.44 -10.96
C THR A 40 4.51 -25.01 -11.14
N ILE A 41 3.47 -24.59 -10.39
CA ILE A 41 3.00 -23.18 -10.41
C ILE A 41 4.11 -22.25 -9.92
N ARG A 42 4.76 -22.59 -8.83
CA ARG A 42 5.85 -21.80 -8.23
C ARG A 42 7.05 -21.65 -9.16
N GLU A 43 7.44 -22.72 -9.84
CA GLU A 43 8.64 -22.73 -10.66
C GLU A 43 8.46 -22.20 -12.08
N TYR A 44 7.33 -22.49 -12.71
CA TYR A 44 7.14 -22.22 -14.14
C TYR A 44 6.04 -21.22 -14.44
N VAL A 45 4.88 -21.34 -13.77
CA VAL A 45 3.73 -20.50 -14.10
C VAL A 45 3.97 -19.07 -13.62
N LEU A 46 4.44 -18.88 -12.39
CA LEU A 46 4.74 -17.55 -11.85
C LEU A 46 5.88 -16.87 -12.61
N ASP A 47 6.92 -17.63 -13.03
CA ASP A 47 7.98 -17.11 -13.89
C ASP A 47 7.43 -16.59 -15.22
N ALA A 48 6.60 -17.38 -15.90
CA ALA A 48 5.97 -16.97 -17.14
C ALA A 48 5.07 -15.74 -16.96
N VAL A 49 4.29 -15.67 -15.89
CA VAL A 49 3.41 -14.54 -15.56
C VAL A 49 4.21 -13.26 -15.34
N VAL A 50 5.23 -13.33 -14.49
CA VAL A 50 6.04 -12.17 -14.09
C VAL A 50 6.86 -11.65 -15.28
N SER A 51 7.51 -12.55 -16.01
CA SER A 51 8.31 -12.21 -17.21
C SER A 51 7.47 -11.50 -18.28
N ASN A 52 6.20 -11.88 -18.44
CA ASN A 52 5.32 -11.24 -19.42
C ASN A 52 4.65 -9.95 -18.90
N ALA A 53 4.42 -9.83 -17.60
CA ALA A 53 3.78 -8.65 -17.00
C ALA A 53 4.77 -7.49 -16.77
N ILE A 54 6.01 -7.79 -16.35
CA ILE A 54 7.02 -6.77 -16.04
C ILE A 54 7.81 -6.34 -17.28
N SER A 55 7.97 -7.21 -18.27
CA SER A 55 8.77 -6.91 -19.46
C SER A 55 8.27 -5.68 -20.21
N GLU A 56 9.12 -4.67 -20.34
CA GLU A 56 8.85 -3.45 -21.10
C GLU A 56 8.75 -3.69 -22.61
N THR A 57 9.36 -4.77 -23.09
CA THR A 57 9.40 -5.14 -24.52
C THR A 57 8.08 -5.71 -25.02
N VAL A 58 7.13 -6.01 -24.13
CA VAL A 58 5.84 -6.59 -24.52
C VAL A 58 4.88 -5.46 -24.94
N GLN A 59 4.90 -5.12 -26.21
CA GLN A 59 3.98 -4.17 -26.84
C GLN A 59 2.55 -4.71 -26.97
N ALA A 60 2.27 -5.96 -26.57
CA ALA A 60 0.96 -6.59 -26.71
C ALA A 60 0.16 -6.47 -25.38
N PRO A 61 -0.82 -5.57 -25.29
CA PRO A 61 -1.67 -5.42 -24.08
C PRO A 61 -2.43 -6.70 -23.72
N GLU A 62 -2.65 -7.57 -24.67
CA GLU A 62 -3.30 -8.89 -24.51
C GLU A 62 -2.47 -9.84 -23.65
N LEU A 63 -1.13 -9.91 -23.86
CA LEU A 63 -0.24 -10.73 -23.04
C LEU A 63 -0.21 -10.25 -21.59
N TYR A 64 -0.16 -8.94 -21.37
CA TYR A 64 -0.25 -8.34 -20.05
C TYR A 64 -1.56 -8.70 -19.36
N LYS A 65 -2.70 -8.55 -20.06
CA LYS A 65 -4.02 -8.88 -19.55
C LYS A 65 -4.15 -10.35 -19.14
N ILE A 66 -3.69 -11.27 -19.99
CA ILE A 66 -3.77 -12.71 -19.71
C ILE A 66 -2.86 -13.08 -18.53
N SER A 67 -1.64 -12.54 -18.48
CA SER A 67 -0.72 -12.78 -17.37
C SER A 67 -1.28 -12.32 -16.03
N LEU A 68 -1.85 -11.11 -15.96
CA LEU A 68 -2.56 -10.66 -14.77
C LEU A 68 -3.77 -11.53 -14.43
N GLY A 69 -4.52 -12.01 -15.44
CA GLY A 69 -5.65 -12.91 -15.25
C GLY A 69 -5.26 -14.28 -14.68
N ILE A 70 -4.08 -14.81 -15.02
CA ILE A 70 -3.54 -16.03 -14.39
C ILE A 70 -3.24 -15.78 -12.91
N PHE A 71 -2.48 -14.72 -12.61
CA PHE A 71 -2.15 -14.38 -11.22
C PHE A 71 -3.39 -14.10 -10.38
N GLN A 72 -4.36 -13.40 -10.93
CA GLN A 72 -5.64 -13.15 -10.30
C GLN A 72 -6.39 -14.47 -9.98
N SER A 73 -6.37 -15.45 -10.88
CA SER A 73 -7.00 -16.75 -10.62
C SER A 73 -6.32 -17.48 -9.45
N ILE A 74 -4.99 -17.38 -9.35
CA ILE A 74 -4.22 -17.88 -8.22
C ILE A 74 -4.60 -17.12 -6.93
N LEU A 75 -4.67 -15.80 -6.99
CA LEU A 75 -4.98 -14.94 -5.86
C LEU A 75 -6.40 -15.16 -5.31
N CYS A 76 -7.41 -15.30 -6.18
CA CYS A 76 -8.80 -15.49 -5.76
C CYS A 76 -9.13 -16.93 -5.33
N THR A 77 -8.24 -17.88 -5.52
CA THR A 77 -8.43 -19.26 -5.07
C THR A 77 -7.83 -19.46 -3.67
N GLN A 78 -8.63 -19.71 -2.65
CA GLN A 78 -8.21 -19.84 -1.26
C GLN A 78 -7.04 -20.82 -1.08
N ARG A 79 -7.15 -22.02 -1.65
CA ARG A 79 -6.10 -23.06 -1.54
C ARG A 79 -4.75 -22.62 -2.10
N PHE A 80 -4.74 -21.84 -3.17
CA PHE A 80 -3.49 -21.26 -3.68
C PHE A 80 -2.92 -20.21 -2.73
N ARG A 81 -3.76 -19.36 -2.13
CA ARG A 81 -3.30 -18.39 -1.13
C ARG A 81 -2.62 -19.07 0.05
N GLU A 82 -3.20 -20.19 0.52
CA GLU A 82 -2.65 -20.97 1.63
C GLU A 82 -1.25 -21.52 1.33
N LYS A 83 -0.99 -21.94 0.08
CA LYS A 83 0.28 -22.57 -0.31
C LYS A 83 1.32 -21.62 -0.89
N LEU A 84 0.89 -20.47 -1.41
CA LEU A 84 1.74 -19.52 -2.13
C LEU A 84 1.82 -18.15 -1.42
N LYS A 85 1.74 -18.13 -0.07
CA LYS A 85 1.73 -16.90 0.74
C LYS A 85 2.93 -16.01 0.42
N SER A 86 4.13 -16.56 0.44
CA SER A 86 5.38 -15.81 0.22
C SER A 86 5.44 -15.24 -1.20
N GLU A 87 5.04 -16.02 -2.21
CA GLU A 87 5.02 -15.61 -3.60
C GLU A 87 3.96 -14.52 -3.84
N ILE A 88 2.77 -14.66 -3.25
CA ILE A 88 1.72 -13.63 -3.32
C ILE A 88 2.20 -12.33 -2.66
N GLY A 89 2.79 -12.41 -1.46
CA GLY A 89 3.33 -11.25 -0.75
C GLY A 89 4.39 -10.50 -1.55
N PHE A 90 5.14 -11.20 -2.39
CA PHE A 90 6.18 -10.61 -3.21
C PHE A 90 5.65 -10.08 -4.56
N PHE A 91 4.84 -10.87 -5.27
CA PHE A 91 4.41 -10.54 -6.63
C PHE A 91 3.17 -9.63 -6.68
N PHE A 92 2.24 -9.73 -5.71
CA PHE A 92 1.05 -8.88 -5.70
C PHE A 92 1.39 -7.39 -5.71
N PRO A 93 2.30 -6.88 -4.86
CA PRO A 93 2.72 -5.48 -4.95
C PRO A 93 3.27 -5.10 -6.32
N ARG A 94 4.14 -5.92 -6.89
CA ARG A 94 4.81 -5.63 -8.17
C ARG A 94 3.89 -5.66 -9.38
N LEU A 95 2.93 -6.59 -9.39
CA LEU A 95 2.01 -6.77 -10.52
C LEU A 95 0.80 -5.81 -10.45
N PHE A 96 0.31 -5.52 -9.24
CA PHE A 96 -0.94 -4.78 -9.06
C PHE A 96 -0.77 -3.41 -8.42
N LEU A 97 0.26 -3.18 -7.60
CA LEU A 97 0.41 -1.91 -6.89
C LEU A 97 1.41 -0.97 -7.58
N ASP A 98 2.60 -1.45 -7.90
CA ASP A 98 3.66 -0.64 -8.52
C ASP A 98 3.22 0.04 -9.83
N PRO A 99 2.42 -0.61 -10.73
CA PRO A 99 1.94 0.06 -11.93
C PRO A 99 0.96 1.22 -11.67
N LEU A 100 0.32 1.27 -10.50
CA LEU A 100 -0.57 2.35 -10.10
C LEU A 100 0.15 3.49 -9.39
N GLU A 101 1.43 3.32 -9.04
CA GLU A 101 2.22 4.34 -8.34
C GLU A 101 2.52 5.55 -9.21
N PHE A 102 2.86 6.65 -8.53
CA PHE A 102 3.27 7.91 -9.12
C PHE A 102 4.72 8.19 -8.74
N ILE A 103 5.53 8.57 -9.71
CA ILE A 103 6.93 8.94 -9.52
C ILE A 103 7.01 10.30 -8.77
N SER A 104 8.15 10.57 -8.14
CA SER A 104 8.45 11.88 -7.58
C SER A 104 8.27 12.98 -8.64
N GLY A 105 7.32 13.89 -8.41
CA GLY A 105 6.87 14.88 -9.41
C GLY A 105 5.45 14.65 -9.94
N GLY A 106 4.75 13.61 -9.46
CA GLY A 106 3.33 13.39 -9.71
C GLY A 106 3.00 12.69 -11.04
N ALA A 107 4.01 12.31 -11.84
CA ALA A 107 3.78 11.53 -13.05
C ALA A 107 3.46 10.06 -12.72
N PRO A 108 2.57 9.38 -13.48
CA PRO A 108 2.30 7.96 -13.31
C PRO A 108 3.53 7.10 -13.62
N ASN A 109 3.75 6.04 -12.84
CA ASN A 109 4.83 5.08 -13.04
C ASN A 109 4.65 4.22 -14.30
N SER A 110 3.41 4.04 -14.75
CA SER A 110 3.09 3.18 -15.90
C SER A 110 2.20 3.88 -16.92
N PRO A 111 2.26 3.47 -18.21
CA PRO A 111 1.40 4.00 -19.28
C PRO A 111 -0.09 3.84 -18.96
N HIS A 112 -0.91 4.74 -19.47
CA HIS A 112 -2.37 4.72 -19.31
C HIS A 112 -2.99 3.35 -19.65
N SER A 113 -2.56 2.72 -20.76
CA SER A 113 -3.10 1.44 -21.21
C SER A 113 -2.90 0.30 -20.19
N LYS A 114 -1.72 0.23 -19.55
CA LYS A 114 -1.45 -0.75 -18.50
C LYS A 114 -2.31 -0.49 -17.27
N ARG A 115 -2.44 0.78 -16.86
CA ARG A 115 -3.24 1.19 -15.69
C ARG A 115 -4.73 0.87 -15.89
N SER A 116 -5.29 1.14 -17.07
CA SER A 116 -6.69 0.85 -17.36
C SER A 116 -6.98 -0.66 -17.38
N VAL A 117 -6.13 -1.46 -18.03
CA VAL A 117 -6.27 -2.93 -18.00
C VAL A 117 -6.23 -3.46 -16.56
N LEU A 118 -5.30 -2.96 -15.76
CA LEU A 118 -5.14 -3.37 -14.36
C LEU A 118 -6.38 -2.99 -13.53
N LEU A 119 -6.88 -1.76 -13.64
CA LEU A 119 -8.08 -1.32 -12.93
C LEU A 119 -9.32 -2.12 -13.34
N THR A 120 -9.45 -2.46 -14.62
CA THR A 120 -10.53 -3.35 -15.09
C THR A 120 -10.47 -4.72 -14.42
N ILE A 121 -9.29 -5.36 -14.40
CA ILE A 121 -9.11 -6.67 -13.76
C ILE A 121 -9.38 -6.58 -12.26
N LEU A 122 -8.84 -5.56 -11.57
CA LEU A 122 -9.11 -5.35 -10.15
C LEU A 122 -10.60 -5.17 -9.87
N SER A 123 -11.27 -4.34 -10.67
CA SER A 123 -12.70 -4.04 -10.54
C SER A 123 -13.60 -5.25 -10.76
N ASP A 124 -13.26 -6.12 -11.71
CA ASP A 124 -14.13 -7.22 -12.09
C ASP A 124 -13.94 -8.47 -11.22
N THR A 125 -12.88 -8.50 -10.43
CA THR A 125 -12.50 -9.71 -9.69
C THR A 125 -12.12 -9.43 -8.23
N VAL A 126 -10.90 -8.95 -7.98
CA VAL A 126 -10.38 -8.78 -6.61
C VAL A 126 -11.26 -7.84 -5.78
N ALA A 127 -11.77 -6.77 -6.37
CA ALA A 127 -12.65 -5.81 -5.69
C ALA A 127 -14.01 -6.39 -5.27
N GLN A 128 -14.42 -7.52 -5.85
CA GLN A 128 -15.68 -8.19 -5.55
C GLN A 128 -15.50 -9.41 -4.63
N ASP A 129 -14.27 -9.86 -4.44
CA ASP A 129 -13.93 -11.00 -3.56
C ASP A 129 -13.48 -10.49 -2.19
N ALA A 130 -14.45 -10.31 -1.30
CA ALA A 130 -14.19 -9.82 0.05
C ALA A 130 -13.28 -10.76 0.84
N GLN A 131 -13.41 -12.09 0.68
CA GLN A 131 -12.57 -13.04 1.39
C GLN A 131 -11.11 -12.88 1.00
N THR A 132 -10.81 -12.69 -0.29
CA THR A 132 -9.45 -12.40 -0.76
C THR A 132 -8.91 -11.10 -0.15
N LEU A 133 -9.72 -10.04 -0.09
CA LEU A 133 -9.31 -8.75 0.51
C LEU A 133 -9.02 -8.87 2.01
N VAL A 134 -9.87 -9.59 2.75
CA VAL A 134 -9.68 -9.83 4.19
C VAL A 134 -8.44 -10.70 4.43
N ASP A 135 -8.26 -11.76 3.65
CA ASP A 135 -7.09 -12.63 3.75
C ASP A 135 -5.79 -11.88 3.43
N LEU A 136 -5.79 -10.98 2.42
CA LEU A 136 -4.65 -10.09 2.14
C LEU A 136 -4.33 -9.19 3.35
N PHE A 137 -5.35 -8.59 3.96
CA PHE A 137 -5.15 -7.73 5.12
C PHE A 137 -4.57 -8.51 6.30
N VAL A 138 -5.15 -9.66 6.63
CA VAL A 138 -4.74 -10.47 7.79
C VAL A 138 -3.31 -10.98 7.65
N ASN A 139 -2.95 -11.48 6.46
CA ASN A 139 -1.65 -12.13 6.25
C ASN A 139 -0.51 -11.16 5.90
N PHE A 140 -0.83 -9.97 5.35
CA PHE A 140 0.19 -9.03 4.92
C PHE A 140 0.14 -7.70 5.69
N ASP A 141 -1.03 -7.11 5.92
CA ASP A 141 -1.12 -5.83 6.64
C ASP A 141 -0.98 -5.96 8.16
N CYS A 142 -1.26 -7.14 8.73
CA CYS A 142 -1.11 -7.42 10.15
C CYS A 142 0.22 -8.14 10.49
N ASP A 143 1.07 -8.46 9.52
CA ASP A 143 2.36 -9.08 9.70
C ASP A 143 3.48 -8.04 9.55
N ILE A 144 4.33 -7.89 10.59
CA ILE A 144 5.42 -6.90 10.61
C ILE A 144 6.46 -7.16 9.51
N SER A 145 6.70 -8.43 9.16
CA SER A 145 7.69 -8.84 8.16
C SER A 145 7.25 -8.54 6.72
N GLN A 146 5.95 -8.39 6.49
CA GLN A 146 5.36 -8.25 5.16
C GLN A 146 5.02 -6.79 4.82
N GLN A 147 4.88 -6.49 3.52
CA GLN A 147 4.40 -5.18 3.06
C GLN A 147 2.88 -5.07 3.25
N ASN A 148 2.37 -3.85 3.47
CA ASN A 148 0.93 -3.61 3.53
C ASN A 148 0.35 -3.76 2.11
N ALA A 149 -0.49 -4.77 1.92
CA ALA A 149 -1.10 -5.05 0.63
C ALA A 149 -2.43 -4.31 0.43
N PHE A 150 -3.36 -4.46 1.39
CA PHE A 150 -4.69 -3.84 1.34
C PHE A 150 -4.63 -2.31 1.51
N GLU A 151 -3.96 -1.82 2.55
CA GLU A 151 -3.84 -0.39 2.81
C GLU A 151 -3.18 0.36 1.64
N ARG A 152 -2.11 -0.22 1.06
CA ARG A 152 -1.44 0.34 -0.11
C ARG A 152 -2.37 0.34 -1.34
N LEU A 153 -3.13 -0.74 -1.55
CA LEU A 153 -4.12 -0.82 -2.64
C LEU A 153 -5.16 0.31 -2.53
N ILE A 154 -5.78 0.48 -1.36
CA ILE A 154 -6.77 1.55 -1.14
C ILE A 154 -6.16 2.93 -1.38
N ASN A 155 -4.99 3.20 -0.80
CA ASN A 155 -4.32 4.50 -0.95
C ASN A 155 -3.97 4.81 -2.43
N LEU A 156 -3.53 3.82 -3.19
CA LEU A 156 -3.25 3.97 -4.63
C LEU A 156 -4.52 4.21 -5.44
N LEU A 157 -5.59 3.45 -5.18
CA LEU A 157 -6.89 3.68 -5.84
C LEU A 157 -7.45 5.07 -5.51
N VAL A 158 -7.34 5.53 -4.27
CA VAL A 158 -7.70 6.90 -3.85
C VAL A 158 -6.89 7.92 -4.64
N ARG A 159 -5.59 7.75 -4.78
CA ARG A 159 -4.72 8.67 -5.52
C ARG A 159 -5.05 8.70 -7.01
N VAL A 160 -5.32 7.55 -7.63
CA VAL A 160 -5.79 7.48 -9.02
C VAL A 160 -7.16 8.13 -9.19
N ALA A 161 -8.08 7.95 -8.24
CA ALA A 161 -9.40 8.56 -8.24
C ALA A 161 -9.37 10.08 -8.07
N GLN A 162 -8.39 10.63 -7.34
CA GLN A 162 -8.14 12.08 -7.26
C GLN A 162 -7.66 12.62 -8.62
N GLY A 163 -6.88 11.82 -9.36
CA GLY A 163 -6.35 12.17 -10.67
C GLY A 163 -5.18 13.15 -10.62
N VAL A 164 -4.57 13.40 -11.78
CA VAL A 164 -3.57 14.46 -11.99
C VAL A 164 -4.31 15.76 -12.31
N GLU A 165 -3.74 16.92 -11.95
CA GLU A 165 -4.32 18.22 -12.31
C GLU A 165 -4.52 18.34 -13.84
N VAL A 166 -5.78 18.42 -14.25
CA VAL A 166 -6.20 18.40 -15.67
C VAL A 166 -5.77 19.67 -16.42
N SER A 167 -5.41 20.74 -15.70
CA SER A 167 -5.05 22.04 -16.30
C SER A 167 -3.86 21.99 -17.26
N ASN A 168 -3.01 20.96 -17.17
CA ASN A 168 -1.78 20.82 -17.97
C ASN A 168 -1.86 19.70 -19.03
N LEU A 169 -3.01 19.02 -19.17
CA LEU A 169 -3.16 17.88 -20.06
C LEU A 169 -3.82 18.25 -21.41
N SER A 170 -3.46 17.56 -22.50
CA SER A 170 -4.18 17.64 -23.75
C SER A 170 -5.63 17.14 -23.58
N GLY A 171 -6.57 17.60 -24.42
CA GLY A 171 -7.97 17.18 -24.31
C GLY A 171 -8.18 15.66 -24.38
N ALA A 172 -7.35 14.94 -25.14
CA ALA A 172 -7.39 13.48 -25.24
C ALA A 172 -6.86 12.81 -23.96
N ASP A 173 -5.81 13.36 -23.37
CA ASP A 173 -5.23 12.82 -22.13
C ASP A 173 -6.13 13.12 -20.94
N ALA A 174 -6.78 14.28 -20.90
CA ALA A 174 -7.77 14.62 -19.89
C ALA A 174 -8.98 13.66 -19.91
N ALA A 175 -9.44 13.27 -21.11
CA ALA A 175 -10.51 12.28 -21.25
C ALA A 175 -10.07 10.90 -20.75
N ARG A 176 -8.84 10.47 -21.06
CA ARG A 176 -8.25 9.21 -20.58
C ARG A 176 -8.14 9.19 -19.06
N GLU A 177 -7.62 10.25 -18.45
CA GLU A 177 -7.53 10.36 -16.98
C GLU A 177 -8.91 10.35 -16.32
N THR A 178 -9.93 10.94 -16.94
CA THR A 178 -11.32 10.86 -16.45
C THR A 178 -11.86 9.43 -16.43
N VAL A 179 -11.50 8.60 -17.41
CA VAL A 179 -11.86 7.18 -17.44
C VAL A 179 -11.18 6.44 -16.30
N LEU A 180 -9.86 6.62 -16.10
CA LEU A 180 -9.13 6.00 -15.00
C LEU A 180 -9.70 6.41 -13.63
N LYS A 181 -10.06 7.66 -13.46
CA LYS A 181 -10.72 8.17 -12.26
C LYS A 181 -12.03 7.44 -11.99
N MET A 182 -12.86 7.24 -13.01
CA MET A 182 -14.12 6.48 -12.87
C MET A 182 -13.88 5.01 -12.53
N GLU A 183 -12.91 4.36 -13.19
CA GLU A 183 -12.54 2.99 -12.94
C GLU A 183 -12.03 2.80 -11.49
N ALA A 184 -11.18 3.69 -11.01
CA ALA A 184 -10.67 3.65 -9.63
C ALA A 184 -11.77 3.88 -8.58
N LEU A 185 -12.67 4.85 -8.80
CA LEU A 185 -13.85 5.06 -7.94
C LEU A 185 -14.76 3.83 -7.94
N GLY A 186 -14.96 3.21 -9.13
CA GLY A 186 -15.71 1.97 -9.26
C GLY A 186 -15.09 0.80 -8.49
N CYS A 187 -13.76 0.68 -8.50
CA CYS A 187 -13.05 -0.30 -7.67
C CYS A 187 -13.28 -0.06 -6.17
N LEU A 188 -13.11 1.19 -5.70
CA LEU A 188 -13.30 1.54 -4.30
C LEU A 188 -14.73 1.24 -3.81
N THR A 189 -15.74 1.58 -4.60
CA THR A 189 -17.15 1.30 -4.26
C THR A 189 -17.46 -0.18 -4.23
N LYS A 190 -16.91 -0.97 -5.17
CA LYS A 190 -17.07 -2.42 -5.19
C LYS A 190 -16.40 -3.08 -3.99
N ILE A 191 -15.17 -2.67 -3.64
CA ILE A 191 -14.45 -3.14 -2.44
C ILE A 191 -15.29 -2.90 -1.18
N LEU A 192 -15.77 -1.68 -0.99
CA LEU A 192 -16.56 -1.32 0.18
C LEU A 192 -17.88 -2.09 0.25
N LYS A 193 -18.54 -2.26 -0.90
CA LYS A 193 -19.77 -3.05 -0.98
C LYS A 193 -19.51 -4.52 -0.65
N ALA A 194 -18.50 -5.13 -1.27
CA ALA A 194 -18.15 -6.53 -1.03
C ALA A 194 -17.80 -6.78 0.45
N LEU A 195 -17.00 -5.89 1.05
CA LEU A 195 -16.65 -5.96 2.48
C LEU A 195 -17.89 -5.76 3.38
N GLY A 196 -18.78 -4.83 3.05
CA GLY A 196 -20.03 -4.60 3.78
C GLY A 196 -20.95 -5.83 3.75
N ASP A 197 -21.14 -6.43 2.58
CA ASP A 197 -21.93 -7.65 2.38
C ASP A 197 -21.28 -8.84 3.12
N TRP A 198 -19.95 -8.96 3.10
CA TRP A 198 -19.20 -9.99 3.83
C TRP A 198 -19.34 -9.84 5.35
N VAL A 199 -19.27 -8.62 5.87
CA VAL A 199 -19.47 -8.33 7.30
C VAL A 199 -20.87 -8.71 7.73
N GLU A 200 -21.90 -8.37 6.95
CA GLU A 200 -23.29 -8.73 7.24
C GLU A 200 -23.51 -10.26 7.29
N GLN A 201 -22.95 -10.98 6.31
CA GLN A 201 -23.05 -12.44 6.24
C GLN A 201 -22.39 -13.12 7.45
N ASN A 202 -21.19 -12.67 7.83
CA ASN A 202 -20.40 -13.28 8.90
C ASN A 202 -20.86 -12.85 10.30
N SER A 203 -21.47 -11.67 10.46
CA SER A 203 -22.12 -11.25 11.71
C SER A 203 -23.33 -12.11 12.06
N SER A 204 -24.10 -12.53 11.04
CA SER A 204 -25.30 -13.35 11.22
C SER A 204 -24.98 -14.82 11.56
N SER A 205 -23.80 -15.31 11.18
CA SER A 205 -23.36 -16.69 11.44
C SER A 205 -22.95 -16.90 12.89
N GLY A 206 -22.30 -15.92 13.52
CA GLY A 206 -21.89 -15.99 14.92
C GLY A 206 -23.06 -16.20 15.90
N ASN A 207 -24.17 -15.50 15.70
CA ASN A 207 -25.35 -15.65 16.53
C ASN A 207 -26.06 -17.01 16.36
N LYS A 208 -25.95 -17.65 15.18
CA LYS A 208 -26.55 -18.99 14.94
C LYS A 208 -25.70 -20.11 15.52
N GLU A 209 -24.38 -19.95 15.54
CA GLU A 209 -23.44 -20.94 16.08
C GLU A 209 -23.47 -20.94 17.61
N GLU A 210 -23.52 -19.78 18.26
CA GLU A 210 -23.70 -19.68 19.72
C GLU A 210 -25.03 -20.27 20.18
N HIS A 211 -26.13 -20.05 19.45
CA HIS A 211 -27.42 -20.70 19.74
C HIS A 211 -27.41 -22.21 19.50
N ARG A 212 -26.66 -22.69 18.48
CA ARG A 212 -26.53 -24.10 18.20
C ARG A 212 -25.70 -24.85 19.23
N VAL A 213 -24.55 -24.28 19.62
CA VAL A 213 -23.67 -24.81 20.66
C VAL A 213 -24.37 -24.78 22.02
N ALA A 214 -25.12 -23.72 22.34
CA ALA A 214 -25.92 -23.66 23.57
C ALA A 214 -27.08 -24.67 23.56
N HIS A 215 -27.64 -25.03 22.40
CA HIS A 215 -28.70 -26.06 22.28
C HIS A 215 -28.10 -27.48 22.27
N GLU A 216 -26.94 -27.70 21.68
CA GLU A 216 -26.23 -28.99 21.68
C GLU A 216 -25.59 -29.31 23.03
N MET A 217 -25.12 -28.30 23.79
CA MET A 217 -24.66 -28.53 25.19
C MET A 217 -25.78 -28.92 26.15
N LYS A 218 -27.03 -28.62 25.82
CA LYS A 218 -28.20 -29.10 26.60
C LYS A 218 -28.69 -30.50 26.21
N SER A 219 -28.21 -31.07 25.12
CA SER A 219 -28.70 -32.31 24.54
C SER A 219 -27.73 -33.49 24.65
N ASN A 220 -26.46 -33.30 24.97
CA ASN A 220 -25.44 -34.32 25.01
C ASN A 220 -24.91 -34.62 26.43
N VAL A 221 -25.82 -35.09 27.30
CA VAL A 221 -25.46 -36.04 28.35
C VAL A 221 -25.85 -37.42 27.81
N THR A 222 -24.87 -38.27 27.58
CA THR A 222 -24.90 -39.68 27.08
C THR A 222 -24.71 -39.87 25.58
N LYS A 223 -23.47 -40.16 25.18
CA LYS A 223 -23.05 -41.41 24.52
C LYS A 223 -21.57 -41.36 24.13
N HIS A 224 -20.80 -42.26 24.70
CA HIS A 224 -19.50 -42.75 24.21
C HIS A 224 -19.69 -43.39 22.84
N VAL A 225 -18.85 -43.12 21.87
CA VAL A 225 -18.32 -44.09 20.90
C VAL A 225 -16.99 -43.55 20.33
N GLU A 226 -16.07 -44.45 20.20
CA GLU A 226 -14.63 -44.39 19.90
C GLU A 226 -14.26 -43.88 18.50
N ASP A 227 -13.11 -43.26 18.45
CA ASP A 227 -12.02 -43.28 17.45
C ASP A 227 -12.32 -43.44 15.95
N THR A 228 -12.12 -42.35 15.22
CA THR A 228 -11.25 -42.34 14.02
C THR A 228 -10.75 -40.89 13.80
N GLU A 229 -9.51 -40.65 14.18
CA GLU A 229 -8.78 -39.44 13.86
C GLU A 229 -8.51 -39.36 12.35
N SER A 230 -9.36 -38.64 11.64
CA SER A 230 -8.98 -38.00 10.40
C SER A 230 -8.45 -36.62 10.77
N MET A 231 -7.15 -36.39 10.66
CA MET A 231 -6.49 -35.10 10.81
C MET A 231 -7.02 -34.14 9.74
N MET A 232 -8.19 -33.57 9.97
CA MET A 232 -8.58 -32.31 9.33
C MET A 232 -7.82 -31.20 10.07
N ILE A 233 -6.85 -30.61 9.41
CA ILE A 233 -6.23 -29.35 9.82
C ILE A 233 -7.36 -28.33 9.87
N THR A 234 -7.89 -28.08 11.06
CA THR A 234 -8.86 -27.00 11.28
C THR A 234 -8.09 -25.68 11.09
N PRO A 235 -8.54 -24.78 10.18
CA PRO A 235 -7.91 -23.47 10.04
C PRO A 235 -7.94 -22.76 11.40
N THR A 236 -6.81 -22.27 11.83
CA THR A 236 -6.64 -21.57 13.11
C THR A 236 -7.59 -20.37 13.10
N LYS A 237 -8.61 -20.36 13.95
CA LYS A 237 -9.55 -19.24 14.08
C LYS A 237 -8.78 -17.98 14.44
N VAL A 238 -8.89 -16.98 13.59
CA VAL A 238 -8.25 -15.67 13.79
C VAL A 238 -9.05 -14.89 14.83
N ASP A 239 -8.41 -14.51 15.94
CA ASP A 239 -9.01 -13.62 16.94
C ASP A 239 -8.91 -12.17 16.45
N ALA A 240 -10.05 -11.53 16.22
CA ALA A 240 -10.14 -10.16 15.75
C ALA A 240 -9.46 -9.15 16.69
N SER A 241 -9.52 -9.36 18.01
CA SER A 241 -8.86 -8.49 19.00
C SER A 241 -7.34 -8.50 18.84
N ASN A 242 -6.77 -9.66 18.54
CA ASN A 242 -5.36 -9.85 18.28
C ASN A 242 -4.92 -9.18 16.97
N LEU A 243 -5.80 -9.17 15.93
CA LEU A 243 -5.48 -8.49 14.67
C LEU A 243 -5.38 -6.97 14.80
N VAL A 244 -6.28 -6.35 15.57
CA VAL A 244 -6.19 -4.91 15.85
C VAL A 244 -4.86 -4.58 16.50
N GLN A 245 -4.46 -5.35 17.52
CA GLN A 245 -3.19 -5.15 18.19
C GLN A 245 -2.00 -5.37 17.26
N LYS A 246 -1.99 -6.45 16.46
CA LYS A 246 -0.93 -6.70 15.47
C LYS A 246 -0.80 -5.56 14.45
N LYS A 247 -1.93 -5.01 13.98
CA LYS A 247 -1.91 -3.87 13.04
C LYS A 247 -1.38 -2.59 13.69
N LEU A 248 -1.77 -2.31 14.93
CA LEU A 248 -1.23 -1.18 15.71
C LEU A 248 0.28 -1.34 15.91
N ASP A 249 0.71 -2.50 16.39
CA ASP A 249 2.13 -2.83 16.59
C ASP A 249 2.96 -2.64 15.31
N LYS A 250 2.42 -3.08 14.17
CA LYS A 250 3.06 -2.89 12.88
C LYS A 250 3.11 -1.41 12.48
N SER A 251 2.03 -0.66 12.69
CA SER A 251 1.97 0.76 12.35
C SER A 251 2.97 1.56 13.18
N GLU A 252 3.05 1.29 14.48
CA GLU A 252 4.06 1.90 15.36
C GLU A 252 5.48 1.55 14.93
N PHE A 253 5.72 0.28 14.60
CA PHE A 253 7.03 -0.16 14.10
C PHE A 253 7.40 0.54 12.78
N GLN A 254 6.46 0.65 11.84
CA GLN A 254 6.68 1.35 10.57
C GLN A 254 6.94 2.86 10.77
N GLU A 255 6.31 3.48 11.76
CA GLU A 255 6.59 4.87 12.13
C GLU A 255 8.01 5.03 12.68
N CYS A 256 8.46 4.08 13.50
CA CYS A 256 9.84 4.05 13.98
C CYS A 256 10.85 3.90 12.84
N VAL A 257 10.59 3.02 11.87
CA VAL A 257 11.43 2.84 10.68
C VAL A 257 11.48 4.15 9.86
N LYS A 258 10.33 4.80 9.63
CA LYS A 258 10.29 6.11 8.96
C LYS A 258 11.07 7.19 9.73
N LEU A 259 10.96 7.17 11.05
CA LEU A 259 11.70 8.11 11.90
C LEU A 259 13.20 7.82 11.88
N PHE A 260 13.60 6.55 11.87
CA PHE A 260 14.99 6.12 11.71
C PHE A 260 15.55 6.60 10.37
N ASN A 261 14.88 6.32 9.26
CA ASN A 261 15.31 6.75 7.92
C ASN A 261 15.48 8.26 7.82
N LYS A 262 14.74 9.04 8.61
CA LYS A 262 14.87 10.51 8.65
C LYS A 262 15.89 11.02 9.67
N LYS A 263 15.93 10.39 10.87
CA LYS A 263 16.78 10.77 12.02
C LYS A 263 17.09 9.52 12.84
N PRO A 264 18.19 8.78 12.53
CA PRO A 264 18.46 7.47 13.12
C PRO A 264 18.43 7.45 14.66
N LYS A 265 19.08 8.42 15.31
CA LYS A 265 19.11 8.50 16.77
C LYS A 265 17.72 8.65 17.40
N LYS A 266 16.83 9.43 16.76
CA LYS A 266 15.45 9.57 17.24
C LYS A 266 14.64 8.31 17.01
N GLY A 267 14.85 7.62 15.89
CA GLY A 267 14.20 6.35 15.59
C GLY A 267 14.56 5.28 16.62
N ILE A 268 15.85 5.13 16.93
CA ILE A 268 16.33 4.19 17.98
C ILE A 268 15.79 4.57 19.36
N ALA A 269 15.81 5.84 19.73
CA ALA A 269 15.27 6.30 21.02
C ALA A 269 13.77 6.00 21.14
N HIS A 270 13.02 6.18 20.06
CA HIS A 270 11.58 5.89 20.02
C HIS A 270 11.30 4.38 20.13
N LEU A 271 12.05 3.55 19.38
CA LEU A 271 11.98 2.09 19.48
C LEU A 271 12.27 1.56 20.90
N LYS A 272 13.25 2.17 21.58
CA LYS A 272 13.55 1.87 23.00
C LYS A 272 12.37 2.25 23.90
N ALA A 273 11.77 3.42 23.68
CA ALA A 273 10.66 3.92 24.51
C ALA A 273 9.40 3.04 24.41
N ILE A 274 9.11 2.48 23.24
CA ILE A 274 7.97 1.57 23.03
C ILE A 274 8.29 0.10 23.31
N GLY A 275 9.52 -0.22 23.77
CA GLY A 275 9.91 -1.58 24.13
C GLY A 275 10.09 -2.57 22.97
N LYS A 276 10.22 -2.09 21.72
CA LYS A 276 10.38 -2.95 20.51
C LYS A 276 11.84 -3.33 20.22
N LEU A 277 12.79 -2.88 21.03
CA LEU A 277 14.23 -3.23 20.95
C LEU A 277 14.70 -4.13 22.09
N GLY A 278 13.82 -4.89 22.74
CA GLY A 278 14.20 -5.71 23.89
C GLY A 278 14.81 -4.85 25.02
N GLU A 279 16.02 -5.16 25.47
CA GLU A 279 16.74 -4.37 26.47
C GLU A 279 17.39 -3.09 25.90
N GLY A 280 17.36 -2.92 24.58
CA GLY A 280 17.96 -1.79 23.87
C GLY A 280 19.49 -1.83 23.85
N THR A 281 20.06 -3.02 23.95
CA THR A 281 21.50 -3.25 23.86
C THR A 281 22.04 -2.99 22.46
N PRO A 282 23.36 -2.80 22.26
CA PRO A 282 23.94 -2.71 20.92
C PRO A 282 23.62 -3.91 20.03
N ALA A 283 23.48 -5.12 20.60
CA ALA A 283 23.11 -6.33 19.87
C ALA A 283 21.64 -6.29 19.39
N ASP A 284 20.73 -5.77 20.21
CA ASP A 284 19.32 -5.62 19.84
C ASP A 284 19.18 -4.61 18.68
N ILE A 285 19.91 -3.49 18.75
CA ILE A 285 19.94 -2.49 17.69
C ILE A 285 20.54 -3.10 16.41
N ALA A 286 21.62 -3.84 16.49
CA ALA A 286 22.24 -4.51 15.35
C ALA A 286 21.27 -5.52 14.71
N THR A 287 20.52 -6.27 15.51
CA THR A 287 19.47 -7.20 15.04
C THR A 287 18.36 -6.43 14.32
N PHE A 288 17.87 -5.34 14.90
CA PHE A 288 16.89 -4.47 14.23
C PHE A 288 17.40 -3.96 12.87
N LEU A 289 18.63 -3.46 12.80
CA LEU A 289 19.23 -2.95 11.54
C LEU A 289 19.39 -4.04 10.47
N ARG A 290 19.50 -5.30 10.85
CA ARG A 290 19.64 -6.44 9.94
C ARG A 290 18.30 -7.00 9.47
N THR A 291 17.26 -6.96 10.31
CA THR A 291 16.01 -7.69 10.09
C THR A 291 14.82 -6.79 9.74
N ALA A 292 14.87 -5.51 10.13
CA ALA A 292 13.75 -4.62 9.92
C ALA A 292 13.52 -4.32 8.43
N PRO A 293 12.30 -4.51 7.91
CA PRO A 293 11.96 -4.19 6.54
C PRO A 293 11.94 -2.67 6.31
N ASN A 294 12.19 -2.24 5.06
CA ASN A 294 12.08 -0.85 4.61
C ASN A 294 13.05 0.16 5.30
N LEU A 295 14.15 -0.32 5.85
CA LEU A 295 15.26 0.55 6.26
C LEU A 295 15.98 1.08 5.02
N ASP A 296 16.29 2.37 5.04
CA ASP A 296 17.16 2.97 4.02
C ASP A 296 18.60 2.53 4.23
N LYS A 297 19.10 1.71 3.31
CA LYS A 297 20.46 1.13 3.38
C LYS A 297 21.56 2.20 3.45
N THR A 298 21.36 3.38 2.86
CA THR A 298 22.30 4.50 2.94
C THR A 298 22.34 5.06 4.35
N VAL A 299 21.17 5.26 4.95
CA VAL A 299 21.06 5.75 6.34
C VAL A 299 21.63 4.75 7.34
N VAL A 300 21.41 3.44 7.09
CA VAL A 300 22.02 2.37 7.92
C VAL A 300 23.55 2.43 7.85
N GLY A 301 24.11 2.56 6.65
CA GLY A 301 25.56 2.68 6.45
C GLY A 301 26.15 3.91 7.13
N ASP A 302 25.49 5.06 6.99
CA ASP A 302 25.89 6.29 7.67
C ASP A 302 25.86 6.12 9.20
N TYR A 303 24.79 5.50 9.74
CA TYR A 303 24.63 5.25 11.17
C TYR A 303 25.72 4.31 11.72
N LEU A 304 26.01 3.20 11.02
CA LEU A 304 27.05 2.26 11.41
C LEU A 304 28.45 2.87 11.33
N GLY A 305 28.69 3.74 10.35
CA GLY A 305 29.97 4.43 10.16
C GLY A 305 30.23 5.57 11.12
N GLU A 306 29.27 6.01 11.94
CA GLU A 306 29.45 7.12 12.89
C GLU A 306 30.54 6.86 13.94
N ARG A 307 31.19 7.95 14.42
CA ARG A 307 32.35 7.91 15.31
C ARG A 307 31.98 7.76 16.78
N GLU A 308 30.72 7.90 17.14
CA GLU A 308 30.26 7.86 18.52
C GLU A 308 30.38 6.46 19.12
N ASP A 309 30.77 6.36 20.39
CA ASP A 309 31.02 5.08 21.08
C ASP A 309 29.83 4.12 21.01
N GLU A 310 28.59 4.63 21.08
CA GLU A 310 27.37 3.83 20.94
C GLU A 310 27.23 3.22 19.55
N ASN A 311 27.48 4.02 18.51
CA ASN A 311 27.42 3.57 17.13
C ASN A 311 28.52 2.54 16.81
N LEU A 312 29.74 2.74 17.37
CA LEU A 312 30.84 1.78 17.26
C LEU A 312 30.50 0.43 17.89
N LYS A 313 29.85 0.42 19.06
CA LYS A 313 29.38 -0.81 19.68
C LYS A 313 28.33 -1.53 18.84
N VAL A 314 27.39 -0.76 18.26
CA VAL A 314 26.37 -1.32 17.36
C VAL A 314 27.00 -1.87 16.08
N MET A 315 27.95 -1.15 15.46
CA MET A 315 28.67 -1.56 14.27
C MET A 315 29.43 -2.88 14.51
N ARG A 316 30.14 -2.98 15.65
CA ARG A 316 30.83 -4.22 16.02
C ARG A 316 29.85 -5.38 16.19
N ALA A 317 28.74 -5.17 16.93
CA ALA A 317 27.71 -6.19 17.10
C ALA A 317 27.07 -6.61 15.78
N TYR A 318 26.87 -5.65 14.85
CA TYR A 318 26.31 -5.89 13.52
C TYR A 318 27.22 -6.80 12.69
N VAL A 319 28.53 -6.50 12.64
CA VAL A 319 29.52 -7.26 11.87
C VAL A 319 29.80 -8.61 12.53
N ASP A 320 29.94 -8.64 13.86
CA ASP A 320 30.20 -9.88 14.62
C ASP A 320 29.05 -10.89 14.54
N ALA A 321 27.83 -10.44 14.23
CA ALA A 321 26.69 -11.32 13.98
C ALA A 321 26.66 -11.87 12.54
N MET A 322 27.56 -11.45 11.65
CA MET A 322 27.68 -11.98 10.30
C MET A 322 28.57 -13.23 10.24
N ASP A 323 28.20 -14.17 9.41
CA ASP A 323 28.97 -15.38 9.16
C ASP A 323 29.55 -15.33 7.74
N PHE A 324 30.88 -15.33 7.66
CA PHE A 324 31.66 -15.33 6.41
C PHE A 324 32.47 -16.62 6.23
N SER A 325 32.21 -17.66 7.05
CA SER A 325 32.95 -18.90 7.02
C SER A 325 32.85 -19.60 5.68
N GLY A 326 33.99 -19.88 5.05
CA GLY A 326 34.06 -20.58 3.76
C GLY A 326 33.71 -19.75 2.52
N PHE A 327 33.37 -18.46 2.68
CA PHE A 327 33.14 -17.56 1.53
C PHE A 327 34.49 -17.03 0.98
N GLY A 328 34.55 -16.87 -0.35
CA GLY A 328 35.60 -16.06 -0.97
C GLY A 328 35.45 -14.58 -0.58
N LEU A 329 36.52 -13.80 -0.70
CA LEU A 329 36.52 -12.40 -0.25
C LEU A 329 35.45 -11.56 -0.96
N ASP A 330 35.26 -11.75 -2.26
CA ASP A 330 34.23 -11.03 -3.05
C ASP A 330 32.79 -11.44 -2.63
N GLU A 331 32.57 -12.69 -2.34
CA GLU A 331 31.28 -13.18 -1.82
C GLU A 331 31.00 -12.62 -0.42
N ALA A 332 32.02 -12.61 0.44
CA ALA A 332 31.92 -12.02 1.78
C ALA A 332 31.64 -10.50 1.73
N ILE A 333 32.28 -9.76 0.82
CA ILE A 333 31.98 -8.33 0.61
C ILE A 333 30.56 -8.13 0.11
N ARG A 334 30.06 -8.94 -0.83
CA ARG A 334 28.67 -8.88 -1.29
C ARG A 334 27.69 -9.09 -0.16
N LYS A 335 27.91 -10.12 0.66
CA LYS A 335 27.11 -10.43 1.84
C LYS A 335 27.18 -9.31 2.88
N PHE A 336 28.33 -8.70 3.09
CA PHE A 336 28.54 -7.57 3.99
C PHE A 336 27.71 -6.36 3.56
N LEU A 337 27.66 -6.05 2.27
CA LEU A 337 26.96 -4.91 1.70
C LEU A 337 25.49 -5.18 1.33
N GLU A 338 24.96 -6.37 1.64
CA GLU A 338 23.57 -6.72 1.38
C GLU A 338 22.60 -5.85 2.21
N GLY A 339 22.93 -5.60 3.48
CA GLY A 339 22.07 -4.88 4.43
C GLY A 339 22.24 -3.36 4.49
N PHE A 340 23.31 -2.81 3.93
CA PHE A 340 23.57 -1.38 3.94
C PHE A 340 24.40 -0.93 2.73
N ARG A 341 24.59 0.38 2.58
CA ARG A 341 25.47 0.98 1.57
C ARG A 341 26.64 1.70 2.24
N LEU A 342 27.80 1.67 1.59
CA LEU A 342 28.97 2.37 2.09
C LEU A 342 28.69 3.88 2.18
N PRO A 343 29.00 4.54 3.32
CA PRO A 343 28.84 5.97 3.49
C PRO A 343 29.76 6.76 2.54
N GLY A 344 29.47 8.07 2.35
CA GLY A 344 30.29 8.94 1.50
C GLY A 344 31.61 9.40 2.14
N GLU A 345 31.79 9.23 3.45
CA GLU A 345 32.94 9.70 4.18
C GLU A 345 34.00 8.61 4.33
N SER A 346 35.25 8.90 3.90
CA SER A 346 36.36 7.94 3.93
C SER A 346 36.61 7.33 5.30
N GLN A 347 36.58 8.15 6.36
CA GLN A 347 36.78 7.64 7.74
C GLN A 347 35.69 6.70 8.23
N LYS A 348 34.48 6.83 7.72
CA LYS A 348 33.37 5.89 8.03
C LYS A 348 33.57 4.57 7.29
N ILE A 349 33.97 4.64 6.02
CA ILE A 349 34.28 3.46 5.21
C ILE A 349 35.42 2.67 5.85
N ASP A 350 36.47 3.37 6.25
CA ASP A 350 37.67 2.81 6.84
C ASP A 350 37.33 1.94 8.07
N ARG A 351 36.58 2.48 9.02
CA ARG A 351 36.15 1.73 10.22
C ARG A 351 35.30 0.50 9.92
N LEU A 352 34.41 0.62 8.91
CA LEU A 352 33.55 -0.50 8.50
C LEU A 352 34.37 -1.62 7.86
N MET A 353 35.31 -1.26 6.99
CA MET A 353 36.17 -2.21 6.28
C MET A 353 37.21 -2.86 7.21
N GLU A 354 37.77 -2.10 8.15
CA GLU A 354 38.65 -2.63 9.19
C GLU A 354 37.94 -3.74 9.99
N LYS A 355 36.73 -3.43 10.51
CA LYS A 355 35.97 -4.41 11.25
C LYS A 355 35.50 -5.61 10.43
N PHE A 356 35.17 -5.39 9.16
CA PHE A 356 34.88 -6.47 8.20
C PHE A 356 36.09 -7.41 8.06
N ALA A 357 37.27 -6.85 7.81
CA ALA A 357 38.50 -7.63 7.61
C ALA A 357 38.88 -8.43 8.86
N GLU A 358 38.78 -7.82 10.06
CA GLU A 358 38.97 -8.54 11.32
C GLU A 358 38.03 -9.75 11.43
N ARG A 359 36.73 -9.57 11.16
CA ARG A 359 35.73 -10.64 11.25
C ARG A 359 35.97 -11.71 10.20
N TYR A 360 36.26 -11.31 8.97
CA TYR A 360 36.52 -12.24 7.88
C TYR A 360 37.75 -13.12 8.17
N HIS A 361 38.87 -12.50 8.58
CA HIS A 361 40.08 -13.23 8.92
C HIS A 361 39.88 -14.15 10.13
N ALA A 362 39.17 -13.72 11.15
CA ALA A 362 38.85 -14.58 12.33
C ALA A 362 38.08 -15.85 11.94
N GLN A 363 37.24 -15.80 10.91
CA GLN A 363 36.46 -16.95 10.43
C GLN A 363 37.19 -17.77 9.35
N ASN A 364 38.13 -17.18 8.62
CA ASN A 364 38.89 -17.80 7.54
C ASN A 364 40.42 -17.63 7.73
N PRO A 365 41.02 -18.10 8.85
CA PRO A 365 42.40 -17.79 9.19
C PRO A 365 43.43 -18.44 8.27
N SER A 366 43.02 -19.41 7.45
CA SER A 366 43.89 -20.08 6.50
C SER A 366 44.00 -19.37 5.15
N GLN A 367 43.15 -18.37 4.84
CA GLN A 367 43.17 -17.72 3.54
C GLN A 367 44.23 -16.63 3.43
N TYR A 368 44.42 -15.84 4.50
CA TYR A 368 45.39 -14.74 4.54
C TYR A 368 46.15 -14.79 5.86
N ARG A 369 47.37 -14.27 5.88
CA ARG A 369 48.25 -14.28 7.08
C ARG A 369 47.76 -13.31 8.16
N SER A 370 47.14 -12.23 7.76
CA SER A 370 46.67 -11.18 8.69
C SER A 370 45.33 -10.58 8.27
N ALA A 371 44.66 -9.95 9.22
CA ALA A 371 43.47 -9.15 8.92
C ALA A 371 43.79 -7.95 8.04
N ASP A 372 45.01 -7.39 8.12
CA ASP A 372 45.48 -6.29 7.30
C ASP A 372 45.54 -6.69 5.81
N THR A 373 45.95 -7.93 5.51
CA THR A 373 45.91 -8.45 4.13
C THR A 373 44.48 -8.46 3.59
N ALA A 374 43.53 -8.98 4.38
CA ALA A 374 42.11 -8.97 3.98
C ALA A 374 41.57 -7.56 3.82
N TYR A 375 41.97 -6.62 4.66
CA TYR A 375 41.58 -5.22 4.59
C TYR A 375 42.09 -4.55 3.30
N VAL A 376 43.40 -4.64 3.01
CA VAL A 376 44.00 -4.06 1.79
C VAL A 376 43.36 -4.65 0.53
N LEU A 377 43.20 -5.98 0.50
CA LEU A 377 42.61 -6.66 -0.65
C LEU A 377 41.13 -6.29 -0.83
N ALA A 378 40.36 -6.13 0.24
CA ALA A 378 38.97 -5.68 0.17
C ALA A 378 38.84 -4.28 -0.45
N PHE A 379 39.71 -3.34 -0.09
CA PHE A 379 39.78 -2.04 -0.75
C PHE A 379 40.16 -2.15 -2.23
N SER A 380 41.14 -3.01 -2.55
CA SER A 380 41.55 -3.25 -3.94
C SER A 380 40.39 -3.79 -4.79
N VAL A 381 39.57 -4.69 -4.21
CA VAL A 381 38.34 -5.23 -4.85
C VAL A 381 37.30 -4.12 -5.08
N ILE A 382 37.04 -3.26 -4.10
CA ILE A 382 36.10 -2.14 -4.25
C ILE A 382 36.57 -1.15 -5.32
N MET A 383 37.88 -0.87 -5.38
CA MET A 383 38.48 -0.04 -6.43
C MET A 383 38.31 -0.67 -7.80
N LEU A 384 38.65 -1.96 -7.95
CA LEU A 384 38.48 -2.70 -9.19
C LEU A 384 37.00 -2.70 -9.64
N ASN A 385 36.07 -2.96 -8.72
CA ASN A 385 34.64 -2.93 -9.03
C ASN A 385 34.21 -1.55 -9.55
N THR A 386 34.63 -0.49 -8.90
CA THR A 386 34.33 0.88 -9.34
C THR A 386 34.95 1.19 -10.69
N ASP A 387 36.19 0.78 -10.93
CA ASP A 387 36.87 0.95 -12.21
C ASP A 387 36.16 0.19 -13.32
N ALA A 388 35.91 -1.10 -13.11
CA ALA A 388 35.32 -2.01 -14.11
C ALA A 388 33.91 -1.57 -14.55
N HIS A 389 33.07 -1.11 -13.62
CA HIS A 389 31.65 -0.87 -13.86
C HIS A 389 31.28 0.62 -14.01
N ASN A 390 32.20 1.56 -13.76
CA ASN A 390 31.93 2.97 -14.00
C ASN A 390 32.10 3.35 -15.49
N PRO A 391 31.03 3.73 -16.21
CA PRO A 391 31.11 4.08 -17.63
C PRO A 391 31.99 5.31 -17.91
N GLY A 392 32.29 6.13 -16.90
CA GLY A 392 33.17 7.29 -17.02
C GLY A 392 34.65 6.96 -17.13
N VAL A 393 35.07 5.75 -16.74
CA VAL A 393 36.47 5.31 -16.80
C VAL A 393 36.81 4.72 -18.17
N LYS A 394 37.60 5.47 -18.97
CA LYS A 394 37.96 5.07 -20.35
C LYS A 394 39.02 3.95 -20.39
N ASN A 395 39.99 4.00 -19.50
CA ASN A 395 41.06 3.03 -19.42
C ASN A 395 40.85 2.17 -18.20
N LYS A 396 40.20 1.01 -18.42
CA LYS A 396 39.92 0.03 -17.35
C LYS A 396 41.20 -0.61 -16.84
N MET A 397 41.23 -0.94 -15.56
CA MET A 397 42.35 -1.71 -14.96
C MET A 397 42.44 -3.08 -15.60
N THR A 398 43.63 -3.43 -16.08
CA THR A 398 43.87 -4.76 -16.64
C THR A 398 44.12 -5.79 -15.52
N LYS A 399 44.00 -7.08 -15.86
CA LYS A 399 44.27 -8.17 -14.91
C LYS A 399 45.70 -8.11 -14.38
N GLU A 400 46.67 -7.85 -15.26
CA GLU A 400 48.10 -7.71 -14.91
C GLU A 400 48.32 -6.47 -14.01
N GLY A 401 47.58 -5.40 -14.27
CA GLY A 401 47.57 -4.21 -13.43
C GLY A 401 47.09 -4.50 -12.02
N PHE A 402 45.98 -5.21 -11.89
CA PHE A 402 45.41 -5.64 -10.61
C PHE A 402 46.36 -6.54 -9.83
N LEU A 403 46.94 -7.56 -10.50
CA LEU A 403 47.93 -8.45 -9.89
C LEU A 403 49.18 -7.69 -9.41
N LYS A 404 49.65 -6.73 -10.19
CA LYS A 404 50.79 -5.89 -9.82
C LYS A 404 50.51 -4.98 -8.62
N ASN A 405 49.32 -4.43 -8.55
CA ASN A 405 48.93 -3.51 -7.46
C ASN A 405 48.77 -4.24 -6.11
N ASN A 406 48.53 -5.53 -6.12
CA ASN A 406 48.38 -6.38 -4.93
C ASN A 406 49.63 -7.21 -4.59
N ARG A 407 50.80 -6.85 -5.10
CA ARG A 407 52.08 -7.52 -4.73
C ARG A 407 52.47 -7.19 -3.32
N GLY A 408 52.93 -8.19 -2.58
CA GLY A 408 53.50 -8.05 -1.24
C GLY A 408 52.51 -7.68 -0.17
N ILE A 409 51.21 -7.73 -0.42
CA ILE A 409 50.19 -7.32 0.57
C ILE A 409 50.02 -8.33 1.70
N ASP A 410 50.48 -9.58 1.56
CA ASP A 410 50.38 -10.63 2.56
C ASP A 410 51.65 -10.70 3.42
N ASP A 411 51.82 -9.69 4.28
CA ASP A 411 53.02 -9.52 5.12
C ASP A 411 54.36 -9.59 4.29
N GLY A 412 54.35 -8.89 3.16
CA GLY A 412 55.52 -8.84 2.25
C GLY A 412 55.61 -10.02 1.29
N GLN A 413 54.70 -10.95 1.31
CA GLN A 413 54.57 -12.05 0.35
C GLN A 413 53.51 -11.75 -0.70
N ASP A 414 53.63 -12.37 -1.86
CA ASP A 414 52.61 -12.32 -2.90
C ASP A 414 51.49 -13.31 -2.59
N LEU A 415 50.24 -12.92 -2.84
CA LEU A 415 49.11 -13.85 -2.86
C LEU A 415 49.20 -14.78 -4.10
N ASP A 416 48.50 -15.89 -4.04
CA ASP A 416 48.37 -16.81 -5.18
C ASP A 416 47.81 -16.05 -6.40
N GLN A 417 48.60 -16.00 -7.47
CA GLN A 417 48.26 -15.24 -8.66
C GLN A 417 47.11 -15.83 -9.45
N GLU A 418 46.87 -17.16 -9.35
CA GLU A 418 45.72 -17.80 -10.00
C GLU A 418 44.42 -17.41 -9.28
N GLU A 419 44.41 -17.50 -7.94
CA GLU A 419 43.26 -17.09 -7.13
C GLU A 419 42.95 -15.58 -7.26
N LEU A 420 43.99 -14.76 -7.23
CA LEU A 420 43.85 -13.30 -7.40
C LEU A 420 43.35 -12.94 -8.80
N GLY A 421 43.79 -13.70 -9.81
CA GLY A 421 43.33 -13.57 -11.17
C GLY A 421 41.89 -14.02 -11.39
N ALA A 422 41.48 -15.10 -10.71
CA ALA A 422 40.07 -15.53 -10.68
C ALA A 422 39.15 -14.51 -9.95
N LEU A 423 39.64 -13.92 -8.88
CA LEU A 423 38.94 -12.85 -8.18
C LEU A 423 38.71 -11.64 -9.11
N TYR A 424 39.71 -11.21 -9.87
CA TYR A 424 39.56 -10.15 -10.88
C TYR A 424 38.43 -10.48 -11.87
N ASP A 425 38.45 -11.68 -12.43
CA ASP A 425 37.46 -12.12 -13.43
C ASP A 425 36.04 -12.14 -12.85
N ARG A 426 35.86 -12.58 -11.58
CA ARG A 426 34.55 -12.56 -10.89
C ARG A 426 34.01 -11.15 -10.68
N ILE A 427 34.88 -10.18 -10.32
CA ILE A 427 34.48 -8.80 -10.11
C ILE A 427 34.11 -8.10 -11.42
N VAL A 428 34.90 -8.32 -12.49
CA VAL A 428 34.65 -7.69 -13.79
C VAL A 428 33.38 -8.22 -14.44
N ASN A 429 33.05 -9.51 -14.23
CA ASN A 429 31.87 -10.14 -14.82
C ASN A 429 30.60 -9.90 -13.97
N ASN A 430 30.74 -9.62 -12.68
CA ASN A 430 29.61 -9.44 -11.77
C ASN A 430 29.84 -8.25 -10.84
N GLU A 431 29.08 -7.17 -11.02
CA GLU A 431 29.19 -5.93 -10.25
C GLU A 431 28.81 -6.13 -8.77
N ILE A 432 29.59 -5.51 -7.87
CA ILE A 432 29.20 -5.30 -6.46
C ILE A 432 28.42 -4.00 -6.37
N LYS A 433 27.12 -4.06 -6.05
CA LYS A 433 26.25 -2.87 -5.92
C LYS A 433 26.63 -2.05 -4.69
N LEU A 434 27.38 -0.96 -4.89
CA LEU A 434 27.85 -0.07 -3.82
C LEU A 434 26.85 1.03 -3.44
N LYS A 435 25.98 1.43 -4.35
CA LYS A 435 24.98 2.52 -4.19
C LYS A 435 23.62 2.10 -4.74
N ASP A 436 22.54 2.56 -4.11
CA ASP A 436 21.20 2.39 -4.66
C ASP A 436 20.95 3.45 -5.75
N GLU A 437 20.54 3.03 -6.94
CA GLU A 437 20.31 3.91 -8.09
C GLU A 437 19.13 4.87 -7.88
N ASN A 438 18.17 4.53 -7.01
CA ASN A 438 17.05 5.40 -6.66
C ASN A 438 17.46 6.65 -5.84
N ALA A 439 18.62 6.66 -5.20
CA ALA A 439 19.14 7.83 -4.48
C ALA A 439 19.64 8.95 -5.41
N LYS A 440 19.91 8.66 -6.68
CA LYS A 440 20.37 9.67 -7.67
C LYS A 440 19.33 10.71 -8.04
N LYS A 441 18.04 10.49 -7.73
CA LYS A 441 16.94 11.44 -8.02
C LYS A 441 16.69 12.46 -6.90
N ALA A 442 17.20 12.24 -5.68
CA ALA A 442 16.92 13.11 -4.52
C ALA A 442 18.05 14.05 -4.11
N SER A 443 19.26 13.87 -4.58
CA SER A 443 20.42 14.72 -4.19
C SER A 443 21.23 15.19 -5.39
N ASN A 444 20.72 16.22 -6.05
CA ASN A 444 21.58 17.16 -6.74
C ASN A 444 22.21 18.07 -5.69
N ASN A 445 23.19 17.62 -4.93
CA ASN A 445 24.24 18.46 -4.34
C ASN A 445 25.15 17.65 -3.41
N GLU A 446 26.41 17.65 -3.69
CA GLU A 446 27.59 17.65 -2.78
C GLU A 446 28.17 16.35 -2.24
N SER A 447 27.55 15.15 -2.34
CA SER A 447 28.12 13.97 -1.64
C SER A 447 28.98 13.01 -2.48
N SER A 448 29.08 13.23 -3.80
CA SER A 448 29.85 12.31 -4.66
C SER A 448 31.35 12.59 -4.74
N SER A 449 31.82 13.72 -4.15
CA SER A 449 33.23 14.09 -4.18
C SER A 449 34.11 13.34 -3.16
N ASN A 450 33.52 12.89 -2.04
CA ASN A 450 34.34 12.42 -0.91
C ASN A 450 34.86 10.98 -1.05
N LEU A 451 34.11 10.08 -1.67
CA LEU A 451 34.57 8.70 -1.92
C LEU A 451 35.70 8.67 -2.95
N ASN A 452 35.63 9.56 -3.95
CA ASN A 452 36.61 9.68 -5.00
C ASN A 452 37.93 10.24 -4.47
N ASN A 453 37.88 11.18 -3.49
CA ASN A 453 39.06 11.78 -2.87
C ASN A 453 39.84 10.78 -1.99
N PHE A 454 39.15 9.90 -1.30
CA PHE A 454 39.79 8.88 -0.45
C PHE A 454 40.56 7.83 -1.25
N LEU A 455 40.04 7.44 -2.42
CA LEU A 455 40.66 6.41 -3.26
C LEU A 455 41.70 6.96 -4.25
N GLY A 456 42.09 8.21 -4.16
CA GLY A 456 43.02 8.83 -5.12
C GLY A 456 42.46 9.06 -6.51
N MET A 457 41.15 9.00 -6.68
CA MET A 457 40.44 9.09 -7.97
C MET A 457 40.21 10.54 -8.46
N ASP A 458 40.57 11.56 -7.70
CA ASP A 458 40.46 12.98 -8.13
C ASP A 458 41.20 13.27 -9.44
N ILE A 459 42.25 12.53 -9.74
CA ILE A 459 43.01 12.67 -10.98
C ILE A 459 42.26 12.07 -12.18
N LEU A 460 41.40 11.05 -11.95
CA LEU A 460 40.68 10.38 -13.04
C LEU A 460 39.37 11.08 -13.43
N LEU A 461 38.67 11.73 -12.48
CA LEU A 461 37.37 12.35 -12.73
C LEU A 461 37.47 13.78 -13.30
N SER A 462 38.61 14.48 -13.09
CA SER A 462 38.84 15.81 -13.68
C SER A 462 39.02 15.80 -15.21
N LEU A 463 39.23 14.63 -15.78
CA LEU A 463 39.42 14.43 -17.23
C LEU A 463 38.14 14.11 -18.02
N VAL A 464 36.98 13.91 -17.36
CA VAL A 464 35.76 13.49 -18.06
C VAL A 464 34.56 14.39 -17.72
N GLY A 465 34.51 15.51 -18.39
CA GLY A 465 33.35 16.41 -18.42
C GLY A 465 32.26 15.98 -19.38
N GLN A 466 31.63 14.81 -19.17
CA GLN A 466 30.42 14.44 -19.92
C GLN A 466 29.39 13.78 -19.00
N LYS A 467 28.16 14.32 -19.04
CA LYS A 467 26.98 13.74 -18.36
C LYS A 467 26.73 12.34 -18.90
N PRO A 468 26.57 11.31 -18.05
CA PRO A 468 26.17 9.98 -18.52
C PRO A 468 24.74 10.02 -19.03
N ALA A 469 24.51 9.39 -20.19
CA ALA A 469 23.19 9.05 -20.66
C ALA A 469 22.55 8.04 -19.69
N ILE A 470 21.29 8.27 -19.35
CA ILE A 470 20.51 7.41 -18.45
C ILE A 470 20.30 6.08 -19.18
N ALA A 471 21.03 5.04 -18.78
CA ALA A 471 20.70 3.69 -19.17
C ALA A 471 19.55 3.21 -18.27
N GLU A 472 18.40 2.87 -18.86
CA GLU A 472 17.29 2.21 -18.19
C GLU A 472 17.76 0.82 -17.74
N GLU A 473 17.75 0.59 -16.44
CA GLU A 473 18.14 -0.70 -15.83
C GLU A 473 17.05 -1.73 -16.16
N LYS A 474 17.41 -2.72 -16.96
CA LYS A 474 16.54 -3.89 -17.19
C LYS A 474 16.51 -4.70 -15.91
N ILE A 475 15.36 -4.76 -15.26
CA ILE A 475 15.13 -5.65 -14.11
C ILE A 475 15.34 -7.08 -14.61
N ASP A 476 16.34 -7.77 -14.07
CA ASP A 476 16.51 -9.20 -14.34
C ASP A 476 15.45 -9.97 -13.54
N VAL A 477 14.40 -10.37 -14.25
CA VAL A 477 13.27 -11.12 -13.68
C VAL A 477 13.72 -12.45 -13.08
N ARG A 478 14.81 -13.05 -13.57
CA ARG A 478 15.34 -14.30 -13.04
C ARG A 478 15.96 -14.12 -11.66
N GLU A 479 16.78 -13.08 -11.48
CA GLU A 479 17.37 -12.73 -10.18
C GLU A 479 16.24 -12.47 -9.14
N LEU A 480 15.19 -11.77 -9.56
CA LEU A 480 14.01 -11.49 -8.74
C LEU A 480 13.29 -12.77 -8.28
N ILE A 481 13.13 -13.74 -9.16
CA ILE A 481 12.48 -15.02 -8.87
C ILE A 481 13.35 -15.88 -7.95
N GLU A 482 14.66 -15.87 -8.15
CA GLU A 482 15.61 -16.58 -7.27
C GLU A 482 15.62 -16.00 -5.86
N GLU A 483 15.49 -14.67 -5.71
CA GLU A 483 15.35 -14.00 -4.41
C GLU A 483 14.09 -14.49 -3.67
N VAL A 484 12.94 -14.58 -4.37
CA VAL A 484 11.70 -15.10 -3.78
C VAL A 484 11.84 -16.56 -3.36
N ARG A 485 12.46 -17.40 -4.19
CA ARG A 485 12.70 -18.80 -3.86
C ARG A 485 13.61 -18.96 -2.65
N ALA A 486 14.66 -18.16 -2.57
CA ALA A 486 15.56 -18.15 -1.42
C ALA A 486 14.84 -17.70 -0.14
N LYS A 487 13.94 -16.72 -0.24
CA LYS A 487 13.14 -16.25 0.88
C LYS A 487 12.10 -17.30 1.31
N ALA A 488 11.36 -17.88 0.37
CA ALA A 488 10.38 -18.93 0.64
C ALA A 488 10.98 -20.19 1.28
N LYS A 489 12.24 -20.51 0.99
CA LYS A 489 12.96 -21.64 1.63
C LYS A 489 13.43 -21.31 3.05
N ARG A 490 13.61 -20.05 3.40
CA ARG A 490 14.09 -19.60 4.72
C ARG A 490 12.95 -19.36 5.71
N GLU A 491 11.79 -18.97 5.21
CA GLU A 491 10.60 -18.80 6.03
C GLU A 491 10.01 -20.18 6.30
N ASP A 492 10.13 -20.66 7.55
CA ASP A 492 9.31 -21.76 8.05
C ASP A 492 7.86 -21.39 7.74
N VAL A 493 7.09 -22.36 7.22
CA VAL A 493 5.74 -22.15 6.68
C VAL A 493 4.85 -21.54 7.77
N ASP A 494 4.90 -20.22 7.93
CA ASP A 494 3.92 -19.50 8.72
C ASP A 494 2.54 -19.80 8.13
N SER A 495 1.72 -20.46 8.91
CA SER A 495 0.39 -20.89 8.47
C SER A 495 -0.38 -19.69 7.93
N PHE A 496 -0.92 -19.84 6.72
CA PHE A 496 -1.83 -18.86 6.15
C PHE A 496 -3.08 -18.78 7.04
N LEU A 497 -3.46 -17.55 7.39
CA LEU A 497 -4.61 -17.29 8.22
C LEU A 497 -5.80 -16.88 7.35
N SER A 498 -6.93 -17.61 7.43
CA SER A 498 -8.17 -17.20 6.79
C SER A 498 -9.17 -16.75 7.85
N ALA A 499 -9.68 -15.52 7.71
CA ALA A 499 -10.59 -14.93 8.68
C ALA A 499 -12.05 -15.21 8.30
N SER A 500 -12.85 -15.59 9.30
CA SER A 500 -14.30 -15.80 9.19
C SER A 500 -15.10 -14.89 10.13
N ASP A 501 -14.45 -14.15 11.03
CA ASP A 501 -15.12 -13.22 11.95
C ASP A 501 -15.27 -11.85 11.28
N ALA A 502 -16.50 -11.33 11.23
CA ALA A 502 -16.84 -10.01 10.71
C ALA A 502 -16.00 -8.89 11.30
N LYS A 503 -15.60 -9.00 12.58
CA LYS A 503 -14.79 -8.00 13.28
C LYS A 503 -13.38 -7.83 12.70
N CYS A 504 -12.90 -8.79 11.91
CA CYS A 504 -11.62 -8.66 11.21
C CYS A 504 -11.62 -7.54 10.17
N ALA A 505 -12.79 -7.11 9.69
CA ALA A 505 -12.92 -5.99 8.78
C ALA A 505 -12.86 -4.60 9.45
N ALA A 506 -13.00 -4.52 10.79
CA ALA A 506 -12.95 -3.25 11.50
C ALA A 506 -11.60 -2.50 11.32
N PRO A 507 -10.43 -3.12 11.53
CA PRO A 507 -9.16 -2.45 11.27
C PRO A 507 -8.93 -2.13 9.78
N MET A 508 -9.57 -2.84 8.84
CA MET A 508 -9.51 -2.50 7.41
C MET A 508 -10.23 -1.17 7.13
N LEU A 509 -11.40 -0.97 7.72
CA LEU A 509 -12.11 0.31 7.62
C LEU A 509 -11.35 1.41 8.35
N ASP A 510 -10.78 1.12 9.52
CA ASP A 510 -10.06 2.11 10.33
C ASP A 510 -8.87 2.73 9.60
N VAL A 511 -8.07 1.93 8.88
CA VAL A 511 -6.94 2.44 8.10
C VAL A 511 -7.33 3.17 6.82
N SER A 512 -8.58 3.05 6.35
CA SER A 512 -9.00 3.52 5.03
C SER A 512 -10.07 4.63 5.03
N TRP A 513 -10.92 4.73 6.07
CA TRP A 513 -12.10 5.59 6.06
C TRP A 513 -11.81 7.08 5.83
N GLN A 514 -10.70 7.60 6.35
CA GLN A 514 -10.34 9.02 6.18
C GLN A 514 -10.01 9.33 4.71
N ALA A 515 -9.22 8.48 4.06
CA ALA A 515 -8.88 8.64 2.66
C ALA A 515 -10.10 8.46 1.73
N LEU A 516 -10.97 7.51 2.06
CA LEU A 516 -12.23 7.27 1.36
C LEU A 516 -13.18 8.45 1.46
N LEU A 517 -13.37 8.99 2.68
CA LEU A 517 -14.19 10.17 2.91
C LEU A 517 -13.68 11.37 2.10
N ALA A 518 -12.37 11.59 2.10
CA ALA A 518 -11.75 12.70 1.38
C ALA A 518 -11.98 12.57 -0.14
N VAL A 519 -11.73 11.38 -0.72
CA VAL A 519 -11.87 11.20 -2.18
C VAL A 519 -13.31 11.31 -2.64
N PHE A 520 -14.29 10.74 -1.91
CA PHE A 520 -15.69 10.82 -2.29
C PHE A 520 -16.24 12.24 -2.13
N SER A 521 -15.90 12.94 -1.06
CA SER A 521 -16.35 14.33 -0.84
C SER A 521 -15.79 15.28 -1.89
N VAL A 522 -14.47 15.32 -2.07
CA VAL A 522 -13.81 16.23 -3.01
C VAL A 522 -14.21 15.94 -4.45
N THR A 523 -14.27 14.65 -4.81
CA THR A 523 -14.67 14.27 -6.17
C THR A 523 -16.13 14.60 -6.46
N PHE A 524 -17.04 14.39 -5.52
CA PHE A 524 -18.45 14.76 -5.68
C PHE A 524 -18.63 16.28 -5.83
N GLU A 525 -17.96 17.08 -5.02
CA GLU A 525 -18.03 18.54 -5.12
C GLU A 525 -17.50 19.05 -6.47
N GLY A 526 -16.36 18.51 -6.92
CA GLY A 526 -15.68 18.96 -8.16
C GLY A 526 -16.27 18.41 -9.47
N THR A 527 -17.18 17.42 -9.43
CA THR A 527 -17.69 16.80 -10.65
C THR A 527 -19.04 17.37 -11.10
N GLU A 528 -19.22 17.49 -12.43
CA GLU A 528 -20.51 17.70 -13.05
C GLU A 528 -21.09 16.41 -13.67
N SER A 529 -20.30 15.34 -13.73
CA SER A 529 -20.73 14.06 -14.29
C SER A 529 -21.64 13.32 -13.30
N ALA A 530 -22.87 13.03 -13.75
CA ALA A 530 -23.83 12.25 -12.94
C ALA A 530 -23.29 10.85 -12.60
N LYS A 531 -22.53 10.22 -13.52
CA LYS A 531 -21.94 8.89 -13.29
C LYS A 531 -20.93 8.92 -12.16
N ILE A 532 -20.04 9.91 -12.11
CA ILE A 532 -19.05 10.07 -11.06
C ILE A 532 -19.75 10.40 -9.73
N ALA A 533 -20.76 11.27 -9.76
CA ALA A 533 -21.53 11.61 -8.58
C ALA A 533 -22.22 10.39 -7.95
N VAL A 534 -22.81 9.51 -8.78
CA VAL A 534 -23.42 8.25 -8.30
C VAL A 534 -22.37 7.34 -7.67
N LEU A 535 -21.20 7.16 -8.29
CA LEU A 535 -20.12 6.33 -7.70
C LEU A 535 -19.66 6.87 -6.34
N CYS A 536 -19.54 8.20 -6.19
CA CYS A 536 -19.20 8.79 -4.89
C CYS A 536 -20.30 8.52 -3.85
N LEU A 537 -21.57 8.66 -4.22
CA LEU A 537 -22.71 8.41 -3.31
C LEU A 537 -22.83 6.93 -2.94
N ASP A 538 -22.59 6.02 -3.86
CA ASP A 538 -22.51 4.57 -3.57
C ASP A 538 -21.34 4.29 -2.62
N GLY A 539 -20.21 4.99 -2.77
CA GLY A 539 -19.09 4.94 -1.85
C GLY A 539 -19.47 5.41 -0.43
N PHE A 540 -20.18 6.52 -0.31
CA PHE A 540 -20.73 6.99 0.98
C PHE A 540 -21.67 5.96 1.59
N PHE A 541 -22.62 5.45 0.82
CA PHE A 541 -23.59 4.47 1.28
C PHE A 541 -22.90 3.18 1.78
N SER A 542 -21.97 2.62 1.01
CA SER A 542 -21.26 1.39 1.38
C SER A 542 -20.33 1.60 2.59
N SER A 543 -19.72 2.78 2.73
CA SER A 543 -18.90 3.12 3.90
C SER A 543 -19.76 3.22 5.17
N ILE A 544 -20.94 3.84 5.09
CA ILE A 544 -21.89 3.92 6.19
C ILE A 544 -22.43 2.53 6.54
N HIS A 545 -22.76 1.71 5.54
CA HIS A 545 -23.19 0.32 5.72
C HIS A 545 -22.15 -0.47 6.55
N MET A 546 -20.91 -0.43 6.11
CA MET A 546 -19.82 -1.13 6.79
C MET A 546 -19.60 -0.60 8.21
N ALA A 547 -19.61 0.73 8.41
CA ALA A 547 -19.42 1.36 9.71
C ALA A 547 -20.57 1.03 10.70
N CYS A 548 -21.82 0.99 10.24
CA CYS A 548 -22.98 0.60 11.04
C CYS A 548 -22.89 -0.87 11.48
N ASN A 549 -22.57 -1.79 10.57
CA ASN A 549 -22.48 -3.23 10.87
C ASN A 549 -21.29 -3.57 11.79
N LEU A 550 -20.20 -2.80 11.73
CA LEU A 550 -19.04 -2.95 12.61
C LEU A 550 -19.15 -2.14 13.93
N GLY A 551 -20.20 -1.35 14.13
CA GLY A 551 -20.35 -0.50 15.29
C GLY A 551 -19.33 0.64 15.39
N MET A 552 -18.74 1.08 14.28
CA MET A 552 -17.72 2.14 14.21
C MET A 552 -18.37 3.53 14.18
N LEU A 553 -18.77 4.05 15.36
CA LEU A 553 -19.55 5.28 15.49
C LEU A 553 -18.86 6.51 14.88
N ALA A 554 -17.55 6.65 15.11
CA ALA A 554 -16.78 7.80 14.61
C ALA A 554 -16.74 7.83 13.07
N ALA A 555 -16.50 6.69 12.42
CA ALA A 555 -16.49 6.59 10.96
C ALA A 555 -17.90 6.84 10.39
N ARG A 556 -18.94 6.24 10.98
CA ARG A 556 -20.35 6.45 10.61
C ARG A 556 -20.71 7.94 10.61
N ASP A 557 -20.48 8.61 11.72
CA ASP A 557 -20.83 10.03 11.90
C ASP A 557 -20.02 10.91 10.92
N ALA A 558 -18.75 10.57 10.69
CA ALA A 558 -17.88 11.25 9.74
C ALA A 558 -18.36 11.15 8.28
N PHE A 559 -19.06 10.10 7.89
CA PHE A 559 -19.65 9.97 6.54
C PHE A 559 -21.03 10.61 6.44
N VAL A 560 -21.89 10.47 7.46
CA VAL A 560 -23.28 10.98 7.40
C VAL A 560 -23.34 12.51 7.40
N ALA A 561 -22.54 13.18 8.21
CA ALA A 561 -22.55 14.64 8.30
C ALA A 561 -22.16 15.34 6.98
N PRO A 562 -21.07 14.97 6.28
CA PRO A 562 -20.78 15.50 4.95
C PRO A 562 -21.84 15.15 3.91
N LEU A 563 -22.38 13.93 3.90
CA LEU A 563 -23.45 13.54 2.98
C LEU A 563 -24.66 14.45 3.11
N ALA A 564 -25.08 14.78 4.33
CA ALA A 564 -26.14 15.74 4.59
C ALA A 564 -25.81 17.16 4.08
N ARG A 565 -24.54 17.57 4.15
CA ARG A 565 -24.08 18.85 3.57
C ARG A 565 -24.12 18.85 2.05
N LEU A 566 -23.74 17.73 1.41
CA LEU A 566 -23.75 17.56 -0.05
C LEU A 566 -25.17 17.62 -0.65
N CYS A 567 -26.23 17.47 0.14
CA CYS A 567 -27.61 17.71 -0.31
C CYS A 567 -27.85 19.14 -0.78
N GLY A 568 -27.02 20.13 -0.40
CA GLY A 568 -27.07 21.49 -0.91
C GLY A 568 -28.29 22.33 -0.47
N LEU A 569 -29.11 21.84 0.45
CA LEU A 569 -30.37 22.47 0.85
C LEU A 569 -30.21 23.84 1.56
N ARG A 570 -28.97 24.21 1.95
CA ARG A 570 -28.69 25.53 2.54
C ARG A 570 -28.73 26.66 1.49
N ASN A 571 -28.31 26.34 0.24
CA ASN A 571 -28.27 27.30 -0.85
C ASN A 571 -29.06 26.78 -2.06
N PRO A 572 -30.40 26.89 -2.06
CA PRO A 572 -31.25 26.32 -3.10
C PRO A 572 -30.94 26.84 -4.51
N SER A 573 -30.48 28.10 -4.62
CA SER A 573 -30.11 28.72 -5.90
C SER A 573 -28.91 28.04 -6.61
N THR A 574 -28.07 27.31 -5.88
CA THR A 574 -26.90 26.60 -6.41
C THR A 574 -27.11 25.10 -6.52
N MET A 575 -28.30 24.60 -6.14
CA MET A 575 -28.60 23.17 -6.21
C MET A 575 -28.56 22.65 -7.66
N ARG A 576 -27.97 21.48 -7.81
CA ARG A 576 -27.85 20.73 -9.06
C ARG A 576 -28.44 19.33 -8.90
N THR A 577 -28.62 18.62 -10.02
CA THR A 577 -29.17 17.25 -10.02
C THR A 577 -28.38 16.31 -9.07
N LYS A 578 -27.05 16.47 -8.96
CA LYS A 578 -26.22 15.67 -8.04
C LYS A 578 -26.62 15.84 -6.57
N ASN A 579 -27.06 17.04 -6.15
CA ASN A 579 -27.49 17.30 -4.76
C ASN A 579 -28.82 16.59 -4.45
N ILE A 580 -29.71 16.45 -5.44
CA ILE A 580 -30.95 15.66 -5.29
C ILE A 580 -30.60 14.18 -5.12
N LEU A 581 -29.61 13.66 -5.85
CA LEU A 581 -29.13 12.29 -5.68
C LEU A 581 -28.53 12.09 -4.28
N ALA A 582 -27.78 13.07 -3.75
CA ALA A 582 -27.25 13.02 -2.40
C ALA A 582 -28.38 12.97 -1.35
N LEU A 583 -29.46 13.77 -1.52
CA LEU A 583 -30.62 13.71 -0.63
C LEU A 583 -31.32 12.34 -0.68
N LYS A 584 -31.52 11.79 -1.89
CA LYS A 584 -32.07 10.42 -2.04
C LYS A 584 -31.19 9.38 -1.32
N THR A 585 -29.89 9.49 -1.44
CA THR A 585 -28.94 8.60 -0.76
C THR A 585 -29.02 8.77 0.76
N LEU A 586 -29.13 10.00 1.27
CA LEU A 586 -29.27 10.27 2.70
C LEU A 586 -30.57 9.66 3.27
N VAL A 587 -31.70 9.81 2.56
CA VAL A 587 -32.96 9.19 2.95
C VAL A 587 -32.85 7.66 2.95
N ARG A 588 -32.24 7.08 1.91
CA ARG A 588 -31.98 5.65 1.83
C ARG A 588 -31.10 5.15 3.00
N VAL A 589 -30.10 5.94 3.44
CA VAL A 589 -29.30 5.63 4.63
C VAL A 589 -30.20 5.57 5.88
N GLY A 590 -31.12 6.52 6.05
CA GLY A 590 -32.09 6.52 7.14
C GLY A 590 -33.02 5.31 7.12
N GLU A 591 -33.53 4.93 5.93
CA GLU A 591 -34.39 3.76 5.75
C GLU A 591 -33.68 2.44 6.02
N THR A 592 -32.41 2.32 5.56
CA THR A 592 -31.68 1.05 5.63
C THR A 592 -31.02 0.83 7.00
N PHE A 593 -30.45 1.88 7.60
CA PHE A 593 -29.62 1.78 8.79
C PHE A 593 -30.17 2.52 10.01
N GLY A 594 -31.46 2.87 9.99
CA GLY A 594 -32.10 3.71 11.01
C GLY A 594 -31.80 3.32 12.45
N ASP A 595 -31.86 2.02 12.74
CA ASP A 595 -31.60 1.47 14.08
C ASP A 595 -30.14 1.65 14.54
N SER A 596 -29.20 1.75 13.59
CA SER A 596 -27.76 1.85 13.84
C SER A 596 -27.21 3.27 13.70
N LEU A 597 -28.03 4.26 13.26
CA LEU A 597 -27.57 5.62 13.00
C LEU A 597 -27.28 6.43 14.26
N GLY A 598 -27.99 6.18 15.36
CA GLY A 598 -27.88 6.96 16.59
C GLY A 598 -28.40 8.41 16.47
N ASP A 599 -28.47 9.12 17.57
CA ASP A 599 -29.12 10.43 17.66
C ASP A 599 -28.42 11.50 16.81
N THR A 600 -27.11 11.54 16.79
CA THR A 600 -26.31 12.52 16.04
C THR A 600 -26.59 12.48 14.54
N CYS A 601 -26.60 11.28 13.95
CA CYS A 601 -26.87 11.11 12.53
C CYS A 601 -28.32 11.37 12.18
N TRP A 602 -29.28 10.95 13.02
CA TRP A 602 -30.70 11.25 12.83
C TRP A 602 -31.00 12.73 12.80
N VAL A 603 -30.31 13.55 13.61
CA VAL A 603 -30.42 14.99 13.56
C VAL A 603 -30.06 15.54 12.17
N HIS A 604 -29.03 14.99 11.52
CA HIS A 604 -28.67 15.43 10.17
C HIS A 604 -29.71 15.01 9.12
N VAL A 605 -30.21 13.78 9.19
CA VAL A 605 -31.25 13.27 8.27
C VAL A 605 -32.52 14.10 8.40
N LEU A 606 -33.04 14.24 9.63
CA LEU A 606 -34.30 14.97 9.91
C LEU A 606 -34.22 16.46 9.56
N LYS A 607 -33.06 17.10 9.80
CA LYS A 607 -32.86 18.50 9.37
C LYS A 607 -32.91 18.64 7.84
N CYS A 608 -32.37 17.68 7.10
CA CYS A 608 -32.45 17.69 5.64
C CYS A 608 -33.87 17.44 5.14
N CYS A 609 -34.60 16.48 5.71
CA CYS A 609 -35.99 16.22 5.36
C CYS A 609 -36.88 17.44 5.66
N SER A 610 -36.79 18.03 6.89
CA SER A 610 -37.54 19.21 7.27
C SER A 610 -37.28 20.41 6.36
N ARG A 611 -35.99 20.63 6.01
CA ARG A 611 -35.62 21.72 5.10
C ARG A 611 -36.09 21.50 3.68
N TYR A 612 -36.07 20.26 3.20
CA TYR A 612 -36.61 19.89 1.88
C TYR A 612 -38.12 20.17 1.83
N GLU A 613 -38.90 19.74 2.84
CA GLU A 613 -40.33 19.99 2.94
C GLU A 613 -40.66 21.51 3.03
N HIS A 614 -39.86 22.26 3.79
CA HIS A 614 -40.00 23.72 3.84
C HIS A 614 -39.80 24.36 2.44
N LEU A 615 -38.75 23.98 1.71
CA LEU A 615 -38.48 24.47 0.36
C LEU A 615 -39.58 24.06 -0.62
N HIS A 616 -40.12 22.87 -0.48
CA HIS A 616 -41.20 22.35 -1.29
C HIS A 616 -42.49 23.12 -1.04
N ALA A 617 -42.80 23.44 0.22
CA ALA A 617 -43.94 24.28 0.58
C ALA A 617 -43.83 25.70 0.03
N LEU A 618 -42.68 26.34 0.13
CA LEU A 618 -42.40 27.66 -0.46
C LEU A 618 -42.57 27.65 -1.99
N ALA A 619 -42.08 26.60 -2.66
CA ALA A 619 -42.24 26.42 -4.11
C ALA A 619 -43.71 26.21 -4.52
N GLY A 620 -44.53 25.66 -3.63
CA GLY A 620 -46.00 25.53 -3.78
C GLY A 620 -46.77 26.80 -3.51
N GLY A 621 -46.11 27.92 -3.18
CA GLY A 621 -46.74 29.24 -2.93
C GLY A 621 -47.25 29.44 -1.50
N PHE A 622 -46.78 28.62 -0.54
CA PHE A 622 -47.06 28.82 0.87
C PHE A 622 -46.07 29.82 1.48
N ASP A 623 -46.57 30.79 2.24
CA ASP A 623 -45.75 31.75 2.97
C ASP A 623 -45.18 31.09 4.26
N ASP A 624 -44.00 31.52 4.71
CA ASP A 624 -43.32 31.01 5.92
C ASP A 624 -44.25 31.06 7.15
N SER A 625 -45.04 32.12 7.26
CA SER A 625 -46.04 32.29 8.34
C SER A 625 -47.16 31.25 8.35
N SER A 626 -47.40 30.56 7.21
CA SER A 626 -48.44 29.54 7.11
C SER A 626 -47.98 28.13 7.46
N VAL A 627 -46.66 27.93 7.61
CA VAL A 627 -46.05 26.63 7.87
C VAL A 627 -45.62 26.45 9.34
N PHE A 628 -45.53 27.54 10.12
CA PHE A 628 -45.09 27.49 11.52
C PHE A 628 -46.24 27.30 12.51
N LEU A 629 -45.89 26.65 13.61
CA LEU A 629 -46.79 26.40 14.75
C LEU A 629 -47.46 27.65 15.30
N ASN A 630 -48.73 27.55 15.50
CA ASN A 630 -49.45 28.54 16.29
C ASN A 630 -49.02 28.44 17.77
N THR A 631 -49.10 29.53 18.54
CA THR A 631 -48.69 29.65 19.96
C THR A 631 -49.32 28.64 20.92
N LYS A 632 -50.06 27.65 20.44
CA LYS A 632 -50.70 26.57 21.22
C LYS A 632 -50.19 25.16 20.88
N ASP A 633 -48.97 25.02 20.33
CA ASP A 633 -48.35 23.74 19.97
C ASP A 633 -49.14 22.84 18.98
N GLU A 634 -50.12 23.40 18.24
CA GLU A 634 -50.84 22.69 17.19
C GLU A 634 -50.24 23.01 15.81
N ILE A 635 -49.86 21.98 15.05
CA ILE A 635 -49.46 22.09 13.66
C ILE A 635 -50.71 22.40 12.82
N ILE A 636 -50.86 23.62 12.34
CA ILE A 636 -51.92 23.95 11.39
C ILE A 636 -51.41 23.59 9.99
N VAL A 637 -51.89 22.47 9.46
CA VAL A 637 -51.70 22.14 8.05
C VAL A 637 -52.77 22.90 7.24
N PRO A 638 -52.40 23.77 6.31
CA PRO A 638 -53.38 24.45 5.46
C PRO A 638 -54.29 23.45 4.76
N SER A 639 -55.58 23.72 4.69
CA SER A 639 -56.60 22.80 4.18
C SER A 639 -56.44 22.35 2.72
N GLY A 640 -55.43 22.88 2.00
CA GLY A 640 -55.08 22.50 0.63
C GLY A 640 -54.02 21.39 0.53
N LEU A 641 -53.31 21.07 1.61
CA LEU A 641 -52.30 20.02 1.66
C LEU A 641 -52.82 18.70 2.24
N GLY A 642 -54.08 18.65 2.60
CA GLY A 642 -54.74 17.52 3.18
C GLY A 642 -54.75 16.32 2.25
N GLY A 643 -53.92 15.37 2.50
CA GLY A 643 -54.14 13.96 2.13
C GLY A 643 -53.32 13.37 1.00
N HIS A 644 -52.53 14.08 0.23
CA HIS A 644 -51.88 13.43 -0.91
C HIS A 644 -50.35 13.48 -0.97
N THR A 645 -49.67 14.32 -0.20
CA THR A 645 -48.20 14.46 -0.32
C THR A 645 -47.43 13.71 0.75
N SER A 646 -47.95 13.53 1.95
CA SER A 646 -47.26 12.80 3.02
C SER A 646 -47.13 11.30 2.76
N ASN A 647 -48.07 10.67 2.04
CA ASN A 647 -48.05 9.26 1.73
C ASN A 647 -47.19 8.87 0.47
N ARG A 648 -46.71 9.86 -0.33
CA ARG A 648 -45.90 9.58 -1.51
C ARG A 648 -44.41 9.45 -1.23
N LEU A 649 -43.88 10.04 -0.17
CA LEU A 649 -42.48 9.90 0.21
C LEU A 649 -42.14 8.51 0.76
N PHE A 650 -43.14 7.75 1.25
CA PHE A 650 -42.91 6.45 1.89
C PHE A 650 -43.57 5.27 1.17
N ARG A 651 -44.18 5.45 -0.02
CA ARG A 651 -44.64 4.31 -0.81
C ARG A 651 -43.49 3.72 -1.65
N ARG A 652 -43.24 2.47 -1.43
CA ARG A 652 -42.41 1.57 -2.24
C ARG A 652 -43.01 1.40 -3.64
N ASP A 653 -42.86 2.37 -4.52
CA ASP A 653 -43.06 2.17 -5.96
C ASP A 653 -41.83 2.62 -6.72
N SER A 654 -41.15 1.64 -7.30
CA SER A 654 -39.86 1.73 -8.01
C SER A 654 -39.92 2.44 -9.36
N SER A 655 -40.88 3.31 -9.63
CA SER A 655 -41.04 3.96 -10.93
C SER A 655 -41.80 5.28 -10.85
N ALA A 656 -41.35 6.24 -10.05
CA ALA A 656 -41.82 7.63 -10.16
C ALA A 656 -40.63 8.54 -10.44
N GLU A 657 -40.39 8.84 -11.72
CA GLU A 657 -39.60 10.00 -12.14
C GLU A 657 -40.26 11.28 -11.60
N ILE A 658 -39.58 11.93 -10.67
CA ILE A 658 -39.95 13.29 -10.25
C ILE A 658 -39.45 14.21 -11.36
N ILE A 659 -40.30 14.55 -12.30
CA ILE A 659 -40.07 15.62 -13.27
C ILE A 659 -40.21 16.94 -12.52
N LEU A 660 -39.10 17.54 -12.11
CA LEU A 660 -39.04 18.94 -11.74
C LEU A 660 -39.03 19.76 -13.05
N THR A 661 -40.21 20.19 -13.47
CA THR A 661 -40.31 21.25 -14.47
C THR A 661 -39.79 22.55 -13.88
N SER A 662 -38.76 23.09 -14.48
CA SER A 662 -38.15 24.39 -14.12
C SER A 662 -39.21 25.49 -14.19
N PRO A 663 -39.48 26.26 -13.14
CA PRO A 663 -40.17 27.52 -13.31
C PRO A 663 -39.16 28.56 -13.83
N SER A 664 -39.56 29.25 -14.86
CA SER A 664 -38.90 30.40 -15.45
C SER A 664 -38.48 31.42 -14.39
N THR A 665 -37.25 31.88 -14.56
CA THR A 665 -36.57 32.99 -13.89
C THR A 665 -37.52 34.10 -13.37
N THR A 666 -37.69 34.18 -12.08
CA THR A 666 -38.09 35.40 -11.39
C THR A 666 -37.07 35.71 -10.31
N THR A 667 -36.31 36.77 -10.55
CA THR A 667 -35.32 37.36 -9.69
C THR A 667 -35.98 37.80 -8.39
N MET A 668 -35.75 37.12 -7.28
CA MET A 668 -36.02 37.64 -5.95
C MET A 668 -34.74 38.15 -5.30
N ARG A 669 -34.76 39.44 -5.02
CA ARG A 669 -33.74 40.23 -4.32
C ARG A 669 -33.82 39.89 -2.85
N ALA A 670 -32.82 39.19 -2.30
CA ALA A 670 -32.73 38.94 -0.86
C ALA A 670 -32.23 40.22 -0.14
N THR A 671 -33.02 40.72 0.77
CA THR A 671 -32.59 41.68 1.78
C THR A 671 -32.30 40.93 3.08
N GLY A 672 -31.08 41.02 3.51
CA GLY A 672 -30.48 41.22 4.82
C GLY A 672 -30.81 40.34 6.01
N THR A 673 -29.70 39.99 6.64
CA THR A 673 -29.45 39.71 8.06
C THR A 673 -29.89 38.36 8.62
N ASP A 674 -28.89 37.48 8.82
CA ASP A 674 -28.44 37.14 10.18
C ASP A 674 -27.12 36.36 10.12
N ALA A 675 -26.09 36.98 10.65
CA ALA A 675 -24.76 36.38 10.88
C ALA A 675 -24.79 35.76 12.26
N SER A 676 -24.79 34.44 12.34
CA SER A 676 -24.23 33.68 13.49
C SER A 676 -24.40 32.17 13.27
N SER A 677 -23.56 31.56 12.52
CA SER A 677 -23.16 30.12 12.55
C SER A 677 -22.22 29.75 11.39
N GLY A 678 -21.46 30.74 10.90
CA GLY A 678 -20.52 30.53 9.79
C GLY A 678 -19.24 29.76 10.14
N ASP A 679 -18.88 29.73 11.43
CA ASP A 679 -17.54 29.27 11.83
C ASP A 679 -17.38 27.74 11.82
N ASP A 680 -18.40 26.97 12.13
CA ASP A 680 -18.30 25.51 12.18
C ASP A 680 -18.28 24.87 10.79
N ALA A 681 -18.91 25.45 9.79
CA ALA A 681 -18.92 24.95 8.43
C ALA A 681 -17.62 25.28 7.70
N LEU A 682 -17.00 26.43 8.01
CA LEU A 682 -15.68 26.80 7.52
C LEU A 682 -14.59 25.94 8.18
N ALA A 683 -14.73 25.60 9.46
CA ALA A 683 -13.82 24.69 10.15
C ALA A 683 -13.83 23.28 9.55
N ALA A 684 -15.01 22.72 9.26
CA ALA A 684 -15.14 21.40 8.65
C ALA A 684 -14.63 21.37 7.18
N ALA A 685 -14.88 22.45 6.42
CA ALA A 685 -14.34 22.59 5.06
C ALA A 685 -12.82 22.79 5.08
N ALA A 686 -12.29 23.56 6.01
CA ALA A 686 -10.86 23.75 6.20
C ALA A 686 -10.15 22.45 6.63
N VAL A 687 -10.78 21.63 7.46
CA VAL A 687 -10.27 20.31 7.85
C VAL A 687 -10.28 19.35 6.66
N ALA A 688 -11.35 19.32 5.86
CA ALA A 688 -11.41 18.49 4.65
C ALA A 688 -10.40 18.96 3.59
N GLU A 689 -10.23 20.27 3.42
CA GLU A 689 -9.23 20.85 2.51
C GLU A 689 -7.79 20.66 3.03
N GLN A 690 -7.56 20.76 4.35
CA GLN A 690 -6.27 20.41 4.96
C GLN A 690 -5.98 18.92 4.85
N LEU A 691 -6.97 18.04 5.00
CA LEU A 691 -6.80 16.60 4.83
C LEU A 691 -6.54 16.24 3.35
N ALA A 692 -7.22 16.90 2.42
CA ALA A 692 -6.98 16.75 0.99
C ALA A 692 -5.59 17.26 0.58
N ARG A 693 -5.16 18.43 1.11
CA ARG A 693 -3.80 18.95 0.94
C ARG A 693 -2.75 18.05 1.61
N LYS A 694 -3.06 17.45 2.76
CA LYS A 694 -2.18 16.46 3.43
C LYS A 694 -2.06 15.18 2.63
N ALA A 695 -3.13 14.67 2.04
CA ALA A 695 -3.09 13.52 1.15
C ALA A 695 -2.30 13.79 -0.14
N SER A 696 -2.37 15.01 -0.67
CA SER A 696 -1.60 15.48 -1.82
C SER A 696 -0.12 15.77 -1.51
N MET A 697 0.23 16.03 -0.24
CA MET A 697 1.57 16.42 0.21
C MET A 697 2.34 15.29 0.90
N HIS A 698 1.96 14.02 0.73
CA HIS A 698 2.66 12.90 1.37
C HIS A 698 4.08 12.67 0.86
N ASP A 699 4.52 13.41 -0.18
CA ASP A 699 5.93 13.46 -0.60
C ASP A 699 6.72 14.67 -0.04
N ALA A 700 6.11 15.51 0.81
CA ALA A 700 6.81 16.62 1.45
C ALA A 700 6.29 16.84 2.87
N LYS A 701 7.06 16.36 3.84
CA LYS A 701 7.07 16.79 5.25
C LYS A 701 5.71 17.00 5.92
N ILE A 702 5.19 16.05 6.70
CA ILE A 702 4.27 16.36 7.80
C ILE A 702 4.57 15.50 9.02
N SER A 703 4.90 16.19 10.09
CA SER A 703 4.88 15.74 11.47
C SER A 703 3.43 15.69 11.94
N LEU A 704 2.94 14.50 12.29
CA LEU A 704 1.69 14.34 13.02
C LEU A 704 1.88 14.83 14.47
N VAL A 705 1.14 15.86 14.84
CA VAL A 705 0.96 16.24 16.25
C VAL A 705 -0.17 15.37 16.80
N PRO A 706 -0.01 14.68 17.94
CA PRO A 706 -1.08 13.89 18.54
C PRO A 706 -2.24 14.78 18.97
N LEU A 707 -3.48 14.33 18.72
CA LEU A 707 -4.70 14.88 19.27
C LEU A 707 -4.84 14.43 20.75
N GLU A 708 -3.96 14.92 21.62
CA GLU A 708 -4.16 14.90 23.07
C GLU A 708 -4.13 16.33 23.56
N SER A 709 -5.31 16.90 23.74
CA SER A 709 -5.68 17.87 24.79
C SER A 709 -7.02 18.54 24.46
N VAL A 710 -8.10 17.83 24.66
CA VAL A 710 -9.37 18.48 25.01
C VAL A 710 -9.82 17.84 26.32
N ALA A 711 -9.49 18.50 27.41
CA ALA A 711 -10.03 18.18 28.72
C ALA A 711 -11.56 18.43 28.73
N PRO A 712 -12.35 17.57 29.41
CA PRO A 712 -13.79 17.81 29.54
C PRO A 712 -14.06 19.05 30.38
N PRO A 713 -15.12 19.78 30.10
CA PRO A 713 -15.49 20.95 30.90
C PRO A 713 -15.88 20.50 32.31
N SER A 714 -15.23 21.09 33.31
CA SER A 714 -15.56 20.94 34.72
C SER A 714 -17.01 21.41 35.00
N GLN A 715 -17.76 20.53 35.63
CA GLN A 715 -19.04 20.89 36.28
C GLN A 715 -18.82 21.95 37.36
N HIS A 716 -19.47 23.08 37.20
CA HIS A 716 -19.98 23.92 38.27
C HIS A 716 -21.38 24.40 37.89
#